data_bc3dbe7c0d0aa378d948e56714c08dca
#
_entry.id   bc3dbe7c0d0aa378d948e56714c08dca
#
_cell.length_a   1.000
_cell.length_b   1.000
_cell.length_c   1.000
_cell.angle_alpha   90.00
_cell.angle_beta   90.00
_cell.angle_gamma   90.00
#
_symmetry.space_group_name_H-M   'P 1'
#
loop_
_entity.id
_entity.type
_entity.pdbx_description
1 polymer ?
#
loop_
_entity_poly.entity_id
_entity_poly.type
_entity_poly.pdbx_seq_one_letter_code
_entity_poly.pdbx_strand_id
1 'polypeptide(L)'
;VSKEIDADGREILKEYDRYGRVTRQVTPDIVTVYTYDNTENLLLSAVSDNGTATRYTYDEYARLKTYREEAPEGKWLQKTYTYTVDGLLSSITYTSGEGLLSTELMNYCNGYLSEVRLSDGTLIFRHNEENAMGQLTKLSVGNMQRIYEFNNYGLPVSRKITRADNSVVFNHTYLFNVSNNNLEKHTDKVHNLAEVFTYDALNRLSTYGNALVVYDNNGNILSKSDVGTLAYTNPNRPYSVTGLNPVNVRQDLGGLNITYTAAERPSAITKGTVHAMLSYNANHERVKMQISDGDNVTLTRYYLNGNYELDVDGTEITERLYLGGGYYDAPAVLVKHNGQSSVYYIHRDYLGSVLQIVDTQGKVVEENSFDAWGCRRDPVTQVVYTAGTAPELMLGRGFTGHEHLAMFGLINMNARLYDPVLGRFLSPDPYVQALGFTQAFNRFSYCMNSPLCYVDENGEFWWIAAAAFIGGAINVATNWNNIDNFWQGVGYFGVGATAGAIGALTGGAALAMTGGLGGAVGGAIAGFVGGTTSGFILGGGNTLMAGGSLYDAWSNGLTGAYMGAATGAVFGGIGGGFTSYLKGENVWSGRDIAAGRNAFSLKNTPISTVEHPETLTFSPGEALTVLPDDPLLNNMNNTKMSPYNKGEMGVKEAMREFRAEGGTIYSREVSTEMSYTVPNGNTTKTITIRNRFDFVGELNGDLHLVEVKNGPSAGFTTSQKINIPYMMKYHPALKIIDGNSSGVPQFRNLTNGIYTKNYIVVYKHYF
;
A
#
# COMPACT_ATOMS: atom_id res chain seq x y z
N VAL A 1 -20.76 -6.46 -17.78
CA VAL A 1 -21.63 -7.43 -17.07
C VAL A 1 -22.85 -6.68 -16.58
N SER A 2 -24.04 -7.11 -16.99
CA SER A 2 -25.30 -6.46 -16.60
C SER A 2 -25.91 -7.06 -15.33
N LYS A 3 -25.42 -8.21 -14.89
CA LYS A 3 -25.87 -8.91 -13.69
C LYS A 3 -24.68 -9.63 -13.03
N GLU A 4 -24.54 -9.43 -11.75
CA GLU A 4 -23.62 -10.14 -10.87
C GLU A 4 -24.44 -10.86 -9.80
N ILE A 5 -24.03 -12.04 -9.36
CA ILE A 5 -24.66 -12.80 -8.27
C ILE A 5 -23.55 -13.10 -7.27
N ASP A 6 -23.73 -12.70 -6.02
CA ASP A 6 -22.76 -12.99 -4.96
C ASP A 6 -22.88 -14.44 -4.46
N ALA A 7 -22.03 -14.83 -3.52
CA ALA A 7 -22.01 -16.18 -2.97
C ALA A 7 -23.30 -16.56 -2.20
N ASP A 8 -24.05 -15.58 -1.72
CA ASP A 8 -25.33 -15.75 -1.04
C ASP A 8 -26.54 -15.74 -1.98
N GLY A 9 -26.28 -15.62 -3.31
CA GLY A 9 -27.31 -15.58 -4.33
C GLY A 9 -27.99 -14.21 -4.50
N ARG A 10 -27.43 -13.14 -3.91
CA ARG A 10 -27.97 -11.79 -4.04
C ARG A 10 -27.57 -11.20 -5.41
N GLU A 11 -28.49 -10.49 -6.02
CA GLU A 11 -28.31 -9.97 -7.38
C GLU A 11 -27.91 -8.49 -7.36
N ILE A 12 -26.88 -8.15 -8.13
CA ILE A 12 -26.51 -6.78 -8.46
C ILE A 12 -26.74 -6.60 -9.95
N LEU A 13 -27.66 -5.69 -10.31
CA LEU A 13 -27.99 -5.39 -11.70
C LEU A 13 -27.38 -4.05 -12.09
N LYS A 14 -26.80 -3.99 -13.31
CA LYS A 14 -26.22 -2.76 -13.87
C LYS A 14 -26.79 -2.51 -15.27
N GLU A 15 -27.32 -1.31 -15.47
CA GLU A 15 -27.74 -0.81 -16.78
C GLU A 15 -26.66 0.12 -17.32
N TYR A 16 -26.47 0.09 -18.65
CA TYR A 16 -25.40 0.84 -19.31
C TYR A 16 -25.96 1.68 -20.45
N ASP A 17 -25.36 2.82 -20.70
CA ASP A 17 -25.63 3.59 -21.90
C ASP A 17 -24.87 3.03 -23.11
N ARG A 18 -25.05 3.70 -24.26
CA ARG A 18 -24.39 3.32 -25.53
C ARG A 18 -22.87 3.43 -25.50
N TYR A 19 -22.30 4.12 -24.51
CA TYR A 19 -20.85 4.29 -24.32
C TYR A 19 -20.28 3.29 -23.30
N GLY A 20 -21.12 2.43 -22.73
CA GLY A 20 -20.73 1.45 -21.73
C GLY A 20 -20.61 2.01 -20.30
N ARG A 21 -21.11 3.22 -20.04
CA ARG A 21 -21.12 3.81 -18.70
C ARG A 21 -22.34 3.31 -17.92
N VAL A 22 -22.16 3.01 -16.62
CA VAL A 22 -23.28 2.58 -15.76
C VAL A 22 -24.25 3.74 -15.56
N THR A 23 -25.48 3.58 -15.98
CA THR A 23 -26.55 4.59 -15.77
C THR A 23 -27.45 4.27 -14.61
N ARG A 24 -27.55 2.99 -14.22
CA ARG A 24 -28.34 2.55 -13.07
C ARG A 24 -27.69 1.31 -12.46
N GLN A 25 -27.62 1.28 -11.14
CA GLN A 25 -27.22 0.11 -10.37
C GLN A 25 -28.31 -0.23 -9.36
N VAL A 26 -28.69 -1.49 -9.31
CA VAL A 26 -29.65 -2.03 -8.35
C VAL A 26 -28.94 -3.06 -7.50
N THR A 27 -28.88 -2.82 -6.20
CA THR A 27 -28.46 -3.80 -5.19
C THR A 27 -29.68 -4.15 -4.35
N PRO A 28 -29.64 -5.19 -3.50
CA PRO A 28 -30.75 -5.48 -2.59
C PRO A 28 -31.08 -4.35 -1.63
N ASP A 29 -30.10 -3.49 -1.30
CA ASP A 29 -30.26 -2.43 -0.32
C ASP A 29 -30.54 -1.05 -0.94
N ILE A 30 -30.01 -0.77 -2.13
CA ILE A 30 -29.97 0.59 -2.70
C ILE A 30 -30.10 0.54 -4.23
N VAL A 31 -30.91 1.44 -4.78
CA VAL A 31 -30.95 1.72 -6.22
C VAL A 31 -30.29 3.07 -6.48
N THR A 32 -29.25 3.09 -7.31
CA THR A 32 -28.50 4.30 -7.67
C THR A 32 -28.60 4.61 -9.15
N VAL A 33 -28.89 5.86 -9.49
CA VAL A 33 -28.95 6.39 -10.85
C VAL A 33 -27.78 7.34 -11.09
N TYR A 34 -27.06 7.14 -12.19
CA TYR A 34 -25.90 7.92 -12.58
C TYR A 34 -26.23 8.81 -13.77
N THR A 35 -25.80 10.07 -13.73
CA THR A 35 -25.93 10.99 -14.86
C THR A 35 -24.55 11.48 -15.28
N TYR A 36 -24.36 11.66 -16.59
CA TYR A 36 -23.08 12.04 -17.17
C TYR A 36 -23.24 13.23 -18.11
N ASP A 37 -22.19 14.04 -18.22
CA ASP A 37 -22.04 14.96 -19.35
C ASP A 37 -21.87 14.17 -20.64
N ASN A 38 -22.60 14.59 -21.69
CA ASN A 38 -22.60 13.88 -22.97
C ASN A 38 -21.43 14.29 -23.90
N THR A 39 -20.75 15.38 -23.60
CA THR A 39 -19.64 15.91 -24.37
C THR A 39 -18.29 15.40 -23.87
N GLU A 40 -18.09 15.44 -22.57
CA GLU A 40 -16.78 15.16 -21.94
C GLU A 40 -16.74 13.83 -21.17
N ASN A 41 -17.84 13.09 -21.14
CA ASN A 41 -17.99 11.81 -20.42
C ASN A 41 -17.82 11.88 -18.90
N LEU A 42 -17.96 13.07 -18.32
CA LEU A 42 -17.78 13.30 -16.90
C LEU A 42 -19.03 12.89 -16.10
N LEU A 43 -18.86 12.30 -14.92
CA LEU A 43 -19.95 11.99 -14.01
C LEU A 43 -20.49 13.27 -13.37
N LEU A 44 -21.77 13.56 -13.56
CA LEU A 44 -22.44 14.73 -12.98
C LEU A 44 -23.11 14.41 -11.65
N SER A 45 -23.72 13.24 -11.55
CA SER A 45 -24.33 12.82 -10.28
C SER A 45 -24.48 11.31 -10.16
N ALA A 46 -24.50 10.83 -8.91
CA ALA A 46 -25.02 9.53 -8.51
C ALA A 46 -26.06 9.77 -7.41
N VAL A 47 -27.31 9.40 -7.68
CA VAL A 47 -28.45 9.65 -6.76
C VAL A 47 -29.09 8.32 -6.40
N SER A 48 -29.23 8.07 -5.09
CA SER A 48 -29.77 6.83 -4.56
C SER A 48 -31.16 7.05 -3.95
N ASP A 49 -31.97 5.99 -3.98
CA ASP A 49 -33.36 5.99 -3.47
C ASP A 49 -33.47 6.12 -1.94
N ASN A 50 -32.36 5.87 -1.22
CA ASN A 50 -32.27 6.05 0.24
C ASN A 50 -31.98 7.49 0.67
N GLY A 51 -32.01 8.45 -0.25
CA GLY A 51 -31.76 9.87 0.01
C GLY A 51 -30.30 10.29 0.02
N THR A 52 -29.36 9.39 -0.33
CA THR A 52 -27.96 9.75 -0.53
C THR A 52 -27.70 10.21 -1.97
N ALA A 53 -26.82 11.17 -2.16
CA ALA A 53 -26.39 11.59 -3.49
C ALA A 53 -24.98 12.16 -3.49
N THR A 54 -24.29 12.03 -4.63
CA THR A 54 -23.09 12.78 -4.94
C THR A 54 -23.32 13.61 -6.20
N ARG A 55 -22.82 14.86 -6.21
CA ARG A 55 -22.93 15.77 -7.35
C ARG A 55 -21.60 16.42 -7.64
N TYR A 56 -21.31 16.57 -8.94
CA TYR A 56 -20.05 17.07 -9.44
C TYR A 56 -20.29 18.20 -10.43
N THR A 57 -19.46 19.23 -10.40
CA THR A 57 -19.31 20.19 -11.49
C THR A 57 -17.85 20.34 -11.83
N TYR A 58 -17.57 20.74 -13.05
CA TYR A 58 -16.21 20.81 -13.57
C TYR A 58 -15.95 22.20 -14.15
N ASP A 59 -14.70 22.59 -14.23
CA ASP A 59 -14.27 23.82 -14.90
C ASP A 59 -14.03 23.57 -16.40
N GLU A 60 -13.58 24.59 -17.12
CA GLU A 60 -13.31 24.54 -18.57
C GLU A 60 -12.17 23.58 -18.97
N TYR A 61 -11.37 23.13 -17.98
CA TYR A 61 -10.29 22.14 -18.16
C TYR A 61 -10.70 20.74 -17.70
N ALA A 62 -12.00 20.48 -17.50
CA ALA A 62 -12.54 19.23 -16.98
C ALA A 62 -12.03 18.87 -15.56
N ARG A 63 -11.49 19.84 -14.79
CA ARG A 63 -11.08 19.65 -13.39
C ARG A 63 -12.29 19.81 -12.47
N LEU A 64 -12.32 19.09 -11.37
CA LEU A 64 -13.40 19.17 -10.41
C LEU A 64 -13.54 20.57 -9.80
N LYS A 65 -14.66 21.24 -10.06
CA LYS A 65 -14.99 22.57 -9.53
C LYS A 65 -15.76 22.49 -8.25
N THR A 66 -16.78 21.63 -8.18
CA THR A 66 -17.51 21.34 -6.94
C THR A 66 -17.74 19.86 -6.78
N TYR A 67 -17.67 19.39 -5.54
CA TYR A 67 -18.10 18.07 -5.10
C TYR A 67 -19.05 18.24 -3.92
N ARG A 68 -20.27 17.74 -4.06
CA ARG A 68 -21.26 17.78 -3.01
C ARG A 68 -21.74 16.36 -2.71
N GLU A 69 -21.69 15.99 -1.45
CA GLU A 69 -22.28 14.78 -0.93
C GLU A 69 -23.49 15.10 -0.07
N GLU A 70 -24.57 14.33 -0.28
CA GLU A 70 -25.85 14.49 0.38
C GLU A 70 -26.16 13.22 1.17
N ALA A 71 -26.50 13.38 2.44
CA ALA A 71 -27.04 12.35 3.33
C ALA A 71 -28.56 12.41 3.36
N PRO A 72 -29.25 11.37 3.90
CA PRO A 72 -30.69 11.42 4.15
C PRO A 72 -31.10 12.68 4.92
N GLU A 73 -32.39 13.04 4.80
CA GLU A 73 -32.99 14.22 5.48
C GLU A 73 -32.40 15.57 5.03
N GLY A 74 -31.78 15.58 3.83
CA GLY A 74 -31.31 16.80 3.18
C GLY A 74 -30.06 17.43 3.81
N LYS A 75 -29.31 16.69 4.63
CA LYS A 75 -28.02 17.13 5.13
C LYS A 75 -26.95 16.94 4.04
N TRP A 76 -26.04 17.90 3.89
CA TRP A 76 -25.04 17.87 2.84
C TRP A 76 -23.78 18.64 3.19
N LEU A 77 -22.67 18.28 2.55
CA LEU A 77 -21.43 19.05 2.50
C LEU A 77 -20.99 19.23 1.05
N GLN A 78 -20.60 20.45 0.70
CA GLN A 78 -20.01 20.80 -0.59
C GLN A 78 -18.58 21.28 -0.41
N LYS A 79 -17.67 20.75 -1.23
CA LYS A 79 -16.32 21.25 -1.46
C LYS A 79 -16.30 22.04 -2.76
N THR A 80 -15.77 23.25 -2.73
CA THR A 80 -15.51 24.05 -3.93
C THR A 80 -14.02 24.23 -4.07
N TYR A 81 -13.50 23.87 -5.24
CA TYR A 81 -12.07 23.81 -5.54
C TYR A 81 -11.69 24.99 -6.43
N THR A 82 -10.53 25.59 -6.17
CA THR A 82 -9.88 26.54 -7.09
C THR A 82 -8.47 26.07 -7.38
N TYR A 83 -7.94 26.52 -8.51
CA TYR A 83 -6.64 26.05 -8.99
C TYR A 83 -5.76 27.24 -9.35
N THR A 84 -4.44 27.05 -9.24
CA THR A 84 -3.45 28.00 -9.75
C THR A 84 -3.44 27.98 -11.27
N VAL A 85 -2.72 28.94 -11.87
CA VAL A 85 -2.51 28.96 -13.33
C VAL A 85 -1.77 27.74 -13.85
N ASP A 86 -0.95 27.11 -12.99
CA ASP A 86 -0.20 25.89 -13.29
C ASP A 86 -1.01 24.62 -13.05
N GLY A 87 -2.30 24.74 -12.69
CA GLY A 87 -3.20 23.59 -12.48
C GLY A 87 -3.18 22.98 -11.09
N LEU A 88 -2.34 23.47 -10.16
CA LEU A 88 -2.30 22.97 -8.79
C LEU A 88 -3.53 23.46 -8.00
N LEU A 89 -4.01 22.65 -7.06
CA LEU A 89 -5.12 23.00 -6.17
C LEU A 89 -4.73 24.20 -5.27
N SER A 90 -5.39 25.34 -5.39
CA SER A 90 -5.06 26.53 -4.60
C SER A 90 -5.93 26.71 -3.38
N SER A 91 -7.20 26.27 -3.43
CA SER A 91 -8.07 26.29 -2.26
C SER A 91 -9.17 25.25 -2.28
N ILE A 92 -9.67 24.90 -1.09
CA ILE A 92 -10.91 24.15 -0.89
C ILE A 92 -11.79 24.95 0.04
N THR A 93 -12.97 25.33 -0.43
CA THR A 93 -14.01 25.96 0.40
C THR A 93 -15.05 24.93 0.77
N TYR A 94 -15.33 24.81 2.06
CA TYR A 94 -16.30 23.90 2.64
C TYR A 94 -17.58 24.62 3.02
N THR A 95 -18.70 24.16 2.51
CA THR A 95 -20.03 24.71 2.81
C THR A 95 -20.98 23.59 3.14
N SER A 96 -21.68 23.69 4.27
CA SER A 96 -22.72 22.74 4.70
C SER A 96 -24.11 23.35 4.59
N GLY A 97 -25.16 22.59 4.93
CA GLY A 97 -26.50 23.10 5.08
C GLY A 97 -26.64 24.21 6.15
N GLU A 98 -25.68 24.26 7.09
CA GLU A 98 -25.59 25.25 8.17
C GLU A 98 -24.71 26.47 7.78
N GLY A 99 -24.32 26.57 6.51
CA GLY A 99 -23.56 27.69 5.94
C GLY A 99 -22.08 27.41 5.68
N LEU A 100 -21.31 28.48 5.46
CA LEU A 100 -19.86 28.41 5.26
C LEU A 100 -19.16 27.91 6.52
N LEU A 101 -18.34 26.88 6.39
CA LEU A 101 -17.51 26.34 7.46
C LEU A 101 -16.12 26.97 7.46
N SER A 102 -15.38 26.79 6.38
CA SER A 102 -13.99 27.26 6.27
C SER A 102 -13.49 27.20 4.83
N THR A 103 -12.34 27.82 4.59
CA THR A 103 -11.57 27.67 3.36
C THR A 103 -10.13 27.35 3.70
N GLU A 104 -9.63 26.24 3.16
CA GLU A 104 -8.23 25.87 3.18
C GLU A 104 -7.51 26.49 1.97
N LEU A 105 -6.35 27.06 2.21
CA LEU A 105 -5.45 27.64 1.21
C LEU A 105 -4.19 26.77 1.12
N MET A 106 -3.86 26.32 -0.07
CA MET A 106 -2.70 25.47 -0.36
C MET A 106 -1.56 26.31 -0.92
N ASN A 107 -0.38 26.23 -0.30
CA ASN A 107 0.84 26.85 -0.77
C ASN A 107 1.85 25.77 -1.18
N TYR A 108 2.53 26.03 -2.29
CA TYR A 108 3.48 25.11 -2.89
C TYR A 108 4.89 25.69 -2.90
N CYS A 109 5.88 24.82 -2.77
CA CYS A 109 7.29 25.13 -2.96
C CYS A 109 7.87 24.11 -3.94
N ASN A 110 8.43 24.56 -5.06
CA ASN A 110 8.95 23.70 -6.13
C ASN A 110 7.96 22.61 -6.61
N GLY A 111 6.66 22.96 -6.66
CA GLY A 111 5.59 22.03 -7.05
C GLY A 111 5.07 21.11 -5.93
N TYR A 112 5.70 21.08 -4.76
CA TYR A 112 5.28 20.30 -3.61
C TYR A 112 4.38 21.09 -2.68
N LEU A 113 3.30 20.47 -2.16
CA LEU A 113 2.45 21.09 -1.14
C LEU A 113 3.30 21.32 0.12
N SER A 114 3.60 22.59 0.38
CA SER A 114 4.47 22.97 1.50
C SER A 114 3.69 23.40 2.74
N GLU A 115 2.48 23.94 2.55
CA GLU A 115 1.71 24.51 3.65
C GLU A 115 0.22 24.52 3.35
N VAL A 116 -0.59 24.26 4.36
CA VAL A 116 -2.04 24.51 4.36
C VAL A 116 -2.40 25.50 5.47
N ARG A 117 -3.15 26.54 5.13
CA ARG A 117 -3.71 27.53 6.05
C ARG A 117 -5.20 27.68 5.84
N LEU A 118 -5.90 28.14 6.86
CA LEU A 118 -7.24 28.66 6.70
C LEU A 118 -7.20 30.09 6.14
N SER A 119 -8.32 30.56 5.59
CA SER A 119 -8.45 31.92 5.04
C SER A 119 -8.23 33.02 6.05
N ASP A 120 -8.38 32.77 7.36
CA ASP A 120 -8.07 33.66 8.45
C ASP A 120 -6.57 33.71 8.83
N GLY A 121 -5.73 32.94 8.14
CA GLY A 121 -4.30 32.80 8.38
C GLY A 121 -3.90 31.70 9.36
N THR A 122 -4.84 31.01 9.99
CA THR A 122 -4.55 29.89 10.90
C THR A 122 -3.76 28.79 10.18
N LEU A 123 -2.57 28.47 10.69
CA LEU A 123 -1.74 27.40 10.13
C LEU A 123 -2.33 26.04 10.48
N ILE A 124 -2.64 25.23 9.47
CA ILE A 124 -3.02 23.85 9.67
C ILE A 124 -1.77 22.97 9.74
N PHE A 125 -0.96 23.00 8.70
CA PHE A 125 0.37 22.42 8.73
C PHE A 125 1.34 23.11 7.77
N ARG A 126 2.64 22.93 8.03
CA ARG A 126 3.73 23.25 7.12
C ARG A 126 4.78 22.16 7.15
N HIS A 127 5.16 21.67 5.99
CA HIS A 127 6.30 20.76 5.83
C HIS A 127 7.60 21.55 6.01
N ASN A 128 8.47 21.08 6.90
CA ASN A 128 9.73 21.75 7.19
C ASN A 128 10.93 20.93 6.68
N GLU A 129 10.96 19.63 6.99
CA GLU A 129 12.11 18.77 6.69
C GLU A 129 11.64 17.34 6.36
N GLU A 130 12.35 16.72 5.40
CA GLU A 130 12.19 15.32 5.02
C GLU A 130 13.55 14.62 5.04
N ASN A 131 13.56 13.30 5.25
CA ASN A 131 14.76 12.50 5.10
C ASN A 131 14.97 12.08 3.63
N ALA A 132 16.09 11.42 3.34
CA ALA A 132 16.42 10.93 2.00
C ALA A 132 15.43 9.88 1.45
N MET A 133 14.57 9.31 2.28
CA MET A 133 13.51 8.37 1.89
C MET A 133 12.17 9.07 1.63
N GLY A 134 12.12 10.42 1.65
CA GLY A 134 10.90 11.21 1.49
C GLY A 134 9.96 11.16 2.70
N GLN A 135 10.41 10.65 3.86
CA GLN A 135 9.62 10.64 5.08
C GLN A 135 9.73 11.99 5.78
N LEU A 136 8.59 12.52 6.16
CA LEU A 136 8.50 13.79 6.87
C LEU A 136 9.14 13.67 8.26
N THR A 137 10.21 14.41 8.51
CA THR A 137 10.92 14.41 9.80
C THR A 137 10.57 15.59 10.66
N LYS A 138 10.12 16.70 10.05
CA LYS A 138 9.70 17.89 10.79
C LYS A 138 8.54 18.58 10.13
N LEU A 139 7.56 18.92 10.94
CA LEU A 139 6.29 19.51 10.52
C LEU A 139 5.88 20.59 11.54
N SER A 140 5.50 21.78 11.08
CA SER A 140 4.82 22.75 11.91
C SER A 140 3.32 22.55 11.85
N VAL A 141 2.64 22.53 12.98
CA VAL A 141 1.20 22.39 13.12
C VAL A 141 0.71 23.45 14.10
N GLY A 142 -0.04 24.44 13.62
CA GLY A 142 -0.32 25.62 14.42
C GLY A 142 0.97 26.32 14.87
N ASN A 143 1.09 26.55 16.15
CA ASN A 143 2.28 27.10 16.82
C ASN A 143 3.22 26.04 17.39
N MET A 144 3.01 24.76 17.05
CA MET A 144 3.78 23.63 17.54
C MET A 144 4.66 23.03 16.46
N GLN A 145 5.70 22.33 16.87
CA GLN A 145 6.54 21.52 15.99
C GLN A 145 6.40 20.04 16.31
N ARG A 146 6.16 19.25 15.27
CA ARG A 146 6.22 17.80 15.30
C ARG A 146 7.56 17.35 14.73
N ILE A 147 8.25 16.49 15.43
CA ILE A 147 9.55 15.93 15.05
C ILE A 147 9.39 14.41 15.06
N TYR A 148 9.72 13.80 13.92
CA TYR A 148 9.63 12.36 13.71
C TYR A 148 11.00 11.82 13.34
N GLU A 149 11.39 10.74 13.99
CA GLU A 149 12.63 10.05 13.70
C GLU A 149 12.32 8.65 13.19
N PHE A 150 13.11 8.23 12.21
CA PHE A 150 13.01 6.91 11.59
C PHE A 150 14.38 6.24 11.60
N ASN A 151 14.41 4.91 11.67
CA ASN A 151 15.63 4.17 11.48
C ASN A 151 15.97 4.01 9.99
N ASN A 152 17.11 3.36 9.69
CA ASN A 152 17.57 3.15 8.32
C ASN A 152 16.66 2.22 7.48
N TYR A 153 15.66 1.59 8.09
CA TYR A 153 14.64 0.75 7.44
C TYR A 153 13.31 1.48 7.28
N GLY A 154 13.25 2.78 7.63
CA GLY A 154 12.04 3.59 7.57
C GLY A 154 11.03 3.34 8.70
N LEU A 155 11.37 2.53 9.71
CA LEU A 155 10.50 2.30 10.86
C LEU A 155 10.56 3.48 11.83
N PRO A 156 9.43 3.90 12.44
CA PRO A 156 9.41 5.02 13.38
C PRO A 156 10.24 4.69 14.64
N VAL A 157 11.05 5.65 15.05
CA VAL A 157 11.87 5.60 16.28
C VAL A 157 11.29 6.52 17.33
N SER A 158 10.90 7.73 16.94
CA SER A 158 10.28 8.68 17.85
C SER A 158 9.25 9.58 17.17
N ARG A 159 8.28 10.02 17.96
CA ARG A 159 7.36 11.12 17.66
C ARG A 159 7.38 12.09 18.84
N LYS A 160 7.86 13.29 18.59
CA LYS A 160 7.97 14.34 19.61
C LYS A 160 7.27 15.60 19.14
N ILE A 161 6.53 16.24 20.06
CA ILE A 161 5.84 17.50 19.76
C ILE A 161 6.22 18.53 20.84
N THR A 162 6.59 19.72 20.35
CA THR A 162 6.98 20.83 21.21
C THR A 162 6.15 22.06 20.91
N ARG A 163 5.89 22.88 21.94
CA ARG A 163 5.33 24.22 21.78
C ARG A 163 6.39 25.21 21.27
N ALA A 164 5.99 26.43 20.97
CA ALA A 164 6.89 27.50 20.56
C ALA A 164 7.98 27.86 21.60
N ASP A 165 7.71 27.62 22.88
CA ASP A 165 8.66 27.80 23.99
C ASP A 165 9.60 26.59 24.19
N ASN A 166 9.57 25.61 23.27
CA ASN A 166 10.27 24.34 23.32
C ASN A 166 9.82 23.37 24.44
N SER A 167 8.76 23.69 25.19
CA SER A 167 8.18 22.73 26.13
C SER A 167 7.60 21.53 25.37
N VAL A 168 7.87 20.33 25.90
CA VAL A 168 7.44 19.08 25.28
C VAL A 168 6.04 18.75 25.75
N VAL A 169 5.12 18.48 24.81
CA VAL A 169 3.74 18.07 25.10
C VAL A 169 3.47 16.61 24.78
N PHE A 170 4.27 16.06 23.86
CA PHE A 170 4.14 14.67 23.41
C PHE A 170 5.53 14.13 23.11
N ASN A 171 5.86 12.92 23.59
CA ASN A 171 7.16 12.32 23.31
C ASN A 171 7.11 10.80 23.48
N HIS A 172 6.84 10.12 22.38
CA HIS A 172 6.77 8.66 22.30
C HIS A 172 7.96 8.12 21.53
N THR A 173 8.55 7.04 22.02
CA THR A 173 9.64 6.31 21.34
C THR A 173 9.26 4.86 21.15
N TYR A 174 9.77 4.29 20.06
CA TYR A 174 9.42 2.95 19.58
C TYR A 174 10.68 2.16 19.28
N LEU A 175 10.72 0.91 19.69
CA LEU A 175 11.76 -0.04 19.32
C LEU A 175 11.12 -1.17 18.52
N PHE A 176 11.40 -1.19 17.24
CA PHE A 176 10.96 -2.25 16.33
C PHE A 176 12.06 -3.25 16.07
N ASN A 177 11.72 -4.52 16.01
CA ASN A 177 12.58 -5.55 15.49
C ASN A 177 12.68 -5.43 13.97
N VAL A 178 13.88 -5.17 13.46
CA VAL A 178 14.10 -4.91 12.03
C VAL A 178 13.96 -6.15 11.15
N SER A 179 13.93 -7.35 11.72
CA SER A 179 13.81 -8.61 10.97
C SER A 179 12.37 -8.98 10.65
N ASN A 180 11.41 -8.53 11.46
CA ASN A 180 10.00 -8.91 11.33
C ASN A 180 9.03 -7.74 11.53
N ASN A 181 9.54 -6.52 11.74
CA ASN A 181 8.79 -5.27 11.98
C ASN A 181 7.89 -5.30 13.23
N ASN A 182 8.08 -6.22 14.14
CA ASN A 182 7.33 -6.26 15.39
C ASN A 182 7.77 -5.13 16.32
N LEU A 183 6.83 -4.43 16.94
CA LEU A 183 7.11 -3.46 17.98
C LEU A 183 7.49 -4.20 19.28
N GLU A 184 8.72 -4.09 19.72
CA GLU A 184 9.19 -4.75 20.95
C GLU A 184 9.00 -3.86 22.20
N LYS A 185 9.08 -2.54 22.02
CA LYS A 185 8.93 -1.60 23.14
C LYS A 185 8.36 -0.27 22.69
N HIS A 186 7.44 0.24 23.47
CA HIS A 186 6.92 1.60 23.40
C HIS A 186 7.24 2.33 24.70
N THR A 187 7.62 3.62 24.62
CA THR A 187 7.87 4.44 25.80
C THR A 187 7.24 5.81 25.61
N ASP A 188 6.36 6.19 26.52
CA ASP A 188 5.90 7.55 26.71
C ASP A 188 6.86 8.26 27.70
N LYS A 189 7.63 9.20 27.17
CA LYS A 189 8.62 9.95 27.96
C LYS A 189 8.01 11.11 28.74
N VAL A 190 6.79 11.53 28.43
CA VAL A 190 6.09 12.58 29.17
C VAL A 190 5.62 12.04 30.52
N HIS A 191 4.99 10.86 30.51
CA HIS A 191 4.48 10.20 31.71
C HIS A 191 5.49 9.21 32.34
N ASN A 192 6.65 9.02 31.69
CA ASN A 192 7.68 8.05 32.11
C ASN A 192 7.13 6.60 32.16
N LEU A 193 6.36 6.22 31.17
CA LEU A 193 5.74 4.91 31.03
C LEU A 193 6.44 4.10 29.94
N ALA A 194 6.60 2.80 30.15
CA ALA A 194 7.19 1.90 29.17
C ALA A 194 6.41 0.58 29.13
N GLU A 195 6.11 0.13 27.92
CA GLU A 195 5.50 -1.18 27.65
C GLU A 195 6.42 -2.02 26.79
N VAL A 196 6.45 -3.32 27.06
CA VAL A 196 7.20 -4.31 26.30
C VAL A 196 6.21 -5.31 25.71
N PHE A 197 6.47 -5.70 24.47
CA PHE A 197 5.63 -6.60 23.69
C PHE A 197 6.44 -7.81 23.25
N THR A 198 5.85 -8.98 23.28
CA THR A 198 6.44 -10.20 22.70
C THR A 198 5.48 -10.82 21.70
N TYR A 199 6.05 -11.65 20.84
CA TYR A 199 5.32 -12.27 19.75
C TYR A 199 5.66 -13.75 19.68
N ASP A 200 4.74 -14.54 19.14
CA ASP A 200 5.01 -15.94 18.88
C ASP A 200 5.74 -16.16 17.53
N ALA A 201 6.01 -17.40 17.19
CA ALA A 201 6.71 -17.76 15.94
C ALA A 201 5.94 -17.38 14.64
N LEU A 202 4.66 -17.04 14.75
CA LEU A 202 3.82 -16.58 13.65
C LEU A 202 3.67 -15.05 13.64
N ASN A 203 4.46 -14.33 14.44
CA ASN A 203 4.39 -12.87 14.64
C ASN A 203 3.05 -12.37 15.20
N ARG A 204 2.30 -13.23 15.94
CA ARG A 204 1.11 -12.82 16.67
C ARG A 204 1.51 -12.28 18.03
N LEU A 205 0.85 -11.23 18.50
CA LEU A 205 1.12 -10.60 19.80
C LEU A 205 0.86 -11.59 20.94
N SER A 206 1.89 -12.00 21.65
CA SER A 206 1.78 -12.97 22.76
C SER A 206 1.75 -12.31 24.16
N THR A 207 2.42 -11.17 24.33
CA THR A 207 2.28 -10.38 25.56
C THR A 207 2.20 -8.88 25.29
N TYR A 208 1.43 -8.16 26.10
CA TYR A 208 1.37 -6.70 26.15
C TYR A 208 1.19 -6.24 27.59
N GLY A 209 2.03 -5.33 28.04
CA GLY A 209 2.14 -5.00 29.46
C GLY A 209 2.35 -6.28 30.28
N ASN A 210 1.42 -6.56 31.21
CA ASN A 210 1.43 -7.79 32.02
C ASN A 210 0.46 -8.87 31.51
N ALA A 211 -0.21 -8.63 30.39
CA ALA A 211 -1.19 -9.56 29.86
C ALA A 211 -0.56 -10.57 28.89
N LEU A 212 -1.02 -11.83 28.99
CA LEU A 212 -0.65 -12.94 28.09
C LEU A 212 -1.82 -13.28 27.18
N VAL A 213 -1.55 -13.50 25.91
CA VAL A 213 -2.50 -13.98 24.90
C VAL A 213 -2.14 -15.39 24.46
N VAL A 214 -3.12 -16.27 24.45
CA VAL A 214 -2.96 -17.66 23.99
C VAL A 214 -3.84 -17.90 22.77
N TYR A 215 -3.29 -18.54 21.76
CA TYR A 215 -3.98 -18.83 20.49
C TYR A 215 -4.10 -20.33 20.21
N ASP A 216 -5.13 -20.70 19.47
CA ASP A 216 -5.19 -22.01 18.84
C ASP A 216 -4.42 -22.05 17.51
N ASN A 217 -4.39 -23.24 16.87
CA ASN A 217 -3.74 -23.42 15.56
C ASN A 217 -4.43 -22.67 14.41
N ASN A 218 -5.68 -22.29 14.59
CA ASN A 218 -6.49 -21.54 13.61
C ASN A 218 -6.38 -20.00 13.79
N GLY A 219 -5.56 -19.56 14.76
CA GLY A 219 -5.41 -18.13 15.08
C GLY A 219 -6.55 -17.53 15.89
N ASN A 220 -7.40 -18.37 16.52
CA ASN A 220 -8.37 -17.87 17.48
C ASN A 220 -7.66 -17.53 18.78
N ILE A 221 -8.04 -16.43 19.42
CA ILE A 221 -7.61 -16.08 20.77
C ILE A 221 -8.35 -16.98 21.76
N LEU A 222 -7.67 -17.93 22.38
CA LEU A 222 -8.26 -18.81 23.40
C LEU A 222 -8.40 -18.11 24.76
N SER A 223 -7.42 -17.29 25.10
CA SER A 223 -7.46 -16.49 26.32
C SER A 223 -6.63 -15.23 26.23
N LYS A 224 -7.06 -14.22 26.95
CA LYS A 224 -6.30 -13.02 27.34
C LYS A 224 -6.31 -12.99 28.86
N SER A 225 -5.13 -12.98 29.51
CA SER A 225 -5.04 -13.13 30.99
C SER A 225 -5.74 -12.03 31.77
N ASP A 226 -5.92 -10.85 31.16
CA ASP A 226 -6.60 -9.68 31.71
C ASP A 226 -8.12 -9.63 31.36
N VAL A 227 -8.59 -10.50 30.48
CA VAL A 227 -9.99 -10.57 30.00
C VAL A 227 -10.68 -11.86 30.42
N GLY A 228 -10.08 -13.01 30.12
CA GLY A 228 -10.66 -14.34 30.35
C GLY A 228 -10.44 -15.32 29.21
N THR A 229 -11.25 -16.38 29.19
CA THR A 229 -11.20 -17.42 28.15
C THR A 229 -12.35 -17.26 27.17
N LEU A 230 -12.04 -17.39 25.88
CA LEU A 230 -12.99 -17.26 24.77
C LEU A 230 -13.37 -18.64 24.25
N ALA A 231 -14.65 -18.84 23.97
CA ALA A 231 -15.18 -20.09 23.42
C ALA A 231 -15.58 -19.95 21.95
N TYR A 232 -15.36 -21.01 21.18
CA TYR A 232 -15.64 -21.12 19.73
C TYR A 232 -16.40 -22.43 19.47
N THR A 233 -17.65 -22.51 19.90
CA THR A 233 -18.42 -23.78 19.91
C THR A 233 -19.29 -23.98 18.66
N ASN A 234 -19.39 -22.98 17.77
CA ASN A 234 -20.18 -23.10 16.55
C ASN A 234 -19.36 -23.74 15.41
N PRO A 235 -19.65 -25.00 15.02
CA PRO A 235 -18.87 -25.68 13.98
C PRO A 235 -19.01 -25.05 12.59
N ASN A 236 -20.11 -24.33 12.33
CA ASN A 236 -20.35 -23.65 11.06
C ASN A 236 -19.66 -22.26 11.02
N ARG A 237 -19.23 -21.75 12.17
CA ARG A 237 -18.50 -20.48 12.31
C ARG A 237 -17.34 -20.63 13.29
N PRO A 238 -16.31 -21.43 12.95
CA PRO A 238 -15.26 -21.84 13.88
C PRO A 238 -14.33 -20.70 14.33
N TYR A 239 -14.43 -19.54 13.72
CA TYR A 239 -13.64 -18.35 14.06
C TYR A 239 -14.44 -17.28 14.82
N SER A 240 -15.76 -17.46 14.97
CA SER A 240 -16.65 -16.55 15.68
C SER A 240 -16.67 -16.89 17.17
N VAL A 241 -16.41 -15.89 18.03
CA VAL A 241 -16.55 -16.04 19.48
C VAL A 241 -18.01 -16.34 19.83
N THR A 242 -18.24 -17.41 20.59
CA THR A 242 -19.57 -17.84 21.03
C THR A 242 -19.79 -17.63 22.53
N GLY A 243 -18.73 -17.35 23.28
CA GLY A 243 -18.81 -17.09 24.71
C GLY A 243 -17.52 -16.54 25.28
N LEU A 244 -17.65 -15.86 26.40
CA LEU A 244 -16.56 -15.35 27.22
C LEU A 244 -16.77 -15.82 28.66
N ASN A 245 -15.72 -16.44 29.27
CA ASN A 245 -15.67 -16.66 30.69
C ASN A 245 -14.71 -15.63 31.30
N PRO A 246 -15.22 -14.50 31.83
CA PRO A 246 -14.39 -13.35 32.19
C PRO A 246 -13.61 -13.60 33.50
N VAL A 247 -12.37 -13.10 33.54
CA VAL A 247 -11.60 -12.98 34.81
C VAL A 247 -12.06 -11.74 35.57
N ASN A 248 -12.38 -10.67 34.83
CA ASN A 248 -12.90 -9.40 35.37
C ASN A 248 -14.14 -9.00 34.55
N VAL A 249 -15.12 -8.34 35.18
CA VAL A 249 -16.29 -7.83 34.49
C VAL A 249 -15.93 -6.59 33.68
N ARG A 250 -15.26 -6.81 32.53
CA ARG A 250 -14.92 -5.71 31.59
C ARG A 250 -15.98 -5.50 30.52
N GLN A 251 -16.67 -6.56 30.12
CA GLN A 251 -17.71 -6.50 29.08
C GLN A 251 -18.76 -7.58 29.29
N ASP A 252 -20.01 -7.14 29.25
CA ASP A 252 -21.14 -8.03 29.12
C ASP A 252 -21.46 -8.20 27.64
N LEU A 253 -21.18 -9.37 27.08
CA LEU A 253 -21.60 -9.75 25.73
C LEU A 253 -23.09 -10.11 25.64
N GLY A 254 -23.77 -10.18 26.78
CA GLY A 254 -25.19 -10.50 26.84
C GLY A 254 -26.04 -9.40 26.21
N GLY A 255 -27.03 -9.80 25.42
CA GLY A 255 -28.01 -8.89 24.86
C GLY A 255 -27.51 -8.01 23.69
N LEU A 256 -26.27 -8.15 23.24
CA LEU A 256 -25.80 -7.49 22.03
C LEU A 256 -26.36 -8.22 20.80
N ASN A 257 -27.12 -7.50 19.99
CA ASN A 257 -27.64 -7.99 18.71
C ASN A 257 -27.23 -7.03 17.59
N ILE A 258 -26.72 -7.58 16.48
CA ILE A 258 -26.27 -6.81 15.32
C ILE A 258 -26.93 -7.37 14.08
N THR A 259 -27.53 -6.50 13.28
CA THR A 259 -28.04 -6.84 11.95
C THR A 259 -27.16 -6.21 10.88
N TYR A 260 -27.22 -6.74 9.68
CA TYR A 260 -26.33 -6.36 8.58
C TYR A 260 -27.14 -6.06 7.31
N THR A 261 -26.61 -5.17 6.46
CA THR A 261 -27.07 -4.93 5.10
C THR A 261 -26.73 -6.13 4.20
N ALA A 262 -27.24 -6.14 2.98
CA ALA A 262 -26.84 -7.14 1.99
C ALA A 262 -25.33 -7.07 1.63
N ALA A 263 -24.70 -5.89 1.80
CA ALA A 263 -23.26 -5.71 1.64
C ALA A 263 -22.45 -6.04 2.91
N GLU A 264 -23.07 -6.75 3.90
CA GLU A 264 -22.46 -7.17 5.16
C GLU A 264 -22.01 -6.02 6.08
N ARG A 265 -22.52 -4.78 5.85
CA ARG A 265 -22.29 -3.64 6.73
C ARG A 265 -23.24 -3.71 7.94
N PRO A 266 -22.82 -3.34 9.16
CA PRO A 266 -23.72 -3.26 10.31
C PRO A 266 -24.88 -2.30 10.04
N SER A 267 -26.11 -2.78 10.03
CA SER A 267 -27.31 -1.95 9.80
C SER A 267 -27.98 -1.49 11.10
N ALA A 268 -27.97 -2.31 12.13
CA ALA A 268 -28.40 -1.91 13.46
C ALA A 268 -27.60 -2.64 14.54
N ILE A 269 -27.43 -1.96 15.68
CA ILE A 269 -26.82 -2.48 16.90
C ILE A 269 -27.79 -2.27 18.03
N THR A 270 -28.08 -3.31 18.82
CA THR A 270 -29.01 -3.25 19.95
C THR A 270 -28.36 -3.84 21.19
N LYS A 271 -28.46 -3.15 22.32
CA LYS A 271 -28.03 -3.65 23.64
C LYS A 271 -28.98 -3.08 24.72
N GLY A 272 -29.82 -3.93 25.29
CA GLY A 272 -30.86 -3.48 26.20
C GLY A 272 -31.83 -2.54 25.51
N THR A 273 -32.01 -1.33 26.05
CA THR A 273 -32.86 -0.27 25.49
C THR A 273 -32.17 0.60 24.48
N VAL A 274 -30.83 0.50 24.36
CA VAL A 274 -30.06 1.34 23.45
C VAL A 274 -29.97 0.71 22.07
N HIS A 275 -30.28 1.51 21.05
CA HIS A 275 -30.28 1.11 19.66
C HIS A 275 -29.44 2.09 18.84
N ALA A 276 -28.65 1.59 17.88
CA ALA A 276 -28.03 2.40 16.85
C ALA A 276 -28.46 1.88 15.48
N MET A 277 -28.93 2.76 14.61
CA MET A 277 -29.26 2.47 13.21
C MET A 277 -28.23 3.16 12.30
N LEU A 278 -27.69 2.42 11.32
CA LEU A 278 -26.66 2.89 10.42
C LEU A 278 -27.17 2.85 8.98
N SER A 279 -26.87 3.90 8.22
CA SER A 279 -27.20 4.01 6.80
C SER A 279 -25.95 4.26 5.97
N TYR A 280 -25.96 3.76 4.74
CA TYR A 280 -24.79 3.75 3.85
C TYR A 280 -25.15 4.35 2.49
N ASN A 281 -24.14 4.91 1.79
CA ASN A 281 -24.26 5.34 0.41
C ASN A 281 -24.05 4.16 -0.57
N ALA A 282 -24.12 4.45 -1.87
CA ALA A 282 -23.92 3.46 -2.94
C ALA A 282 -22.53 2.79 -2.94
N ASN A 283 -21.54 3.43 -2.32
CA ASN A 283 -20.18 2.89 -2.16
C ASN A 283 -19.99 2.12 -0.85
N HIS A 284 -21.09 1.86 -0.12
CA HIS A 284 -21.08 1.21 1.18
C HIS A 284 -20.31 1.98 2.27
N GLU A 285 -20.14 3.30 2.10
CA GLU A 285 -19.60 4.18 3.12
C GLU A 285 -20.75 4.65 4.03
N ARG A 286 -20.49 4.71 5.32
CA ARG A 286 -21.49 5.14 6.30
C ARG A 286 -21.76 6.63 6.15
N VAL A 287 -23.03 7.01 6.02
CA VAL A 287 -23.48 8.39 5.87
C VAL A 287 -24.32 8.89 7.02
N LYS A 288 -24.93 7.98 7.80
CA LYS A 288 -25.75 8.34 8.97
C LYS A 288 -25.67 7.25 10.03
N MET A 289 -25.65 7.66 11.28
CA MET A 289 -25.91 6.85 12.46
C MET A 289 -26.93 7.58 13.36
N GLN A 290 -27.95 6.87 13.82
CA GLN A 290 -28.94 7.38 14.77
C GLN A 290 -28.92 6.49 16.00
N ILE A 291 -28.75 7.10 17.17
CA ILE A 291 -28.74 6.42 18.47
C ILE A 291 -30.02 6.80 19.20
N SER A 292 -30.67 5.80 19.79
CA SER A 292 -31.86 5.99 20.65
C SER A 292 -31.75 5.16 21.92
N ASP A 293 -32.39 5.63 22.98
CA ASP A 293 -32.68 4.87 24.21
C ASP A 293 -34.18 4.70 24.36
N GLY A 294 -34.66 3.48 24.18
CA GLY A 294 -36.05 3.22 23.89
C GLY A 294 -36.52 3.96 22.63
N ASP A 295 -37.63 4.70 22.74
CA ASP A 295 -38.17 5.50 21.64
C ASP A 295 -37.55 6.91 21.52
N ASN A 296 -36.64 7.28 22.43
CA ASN A 296 -36.03 8.60 22.45
C ASN A 296 -34.73 8.64 21.68
N VAL A 297 -34.67 9.42 20.57
CA VAL A 297 -33.46 9.67 19.82
C VAL A 297 -32.56 10.58 20.62
N THR A 298 -31.35 10.10 20.96
CA THR A 298 -30.34 10.81 21.74
C THR A 298 -29.27 11.46 20.88
N LEU A 299 -28.93 10.88 19.70
CA LEU A 299 -27.96 11.43 18.78
C LEU A 299 -28.26 11.01 17.35
N THR A 300 -28.20 11.95 16.42
CA THR A 300 -28.08 11.64 15.00
C THR A 300 -26.77 12.22 14.46
N ARG A 301 -25.89 11.35 13.93
CA ARG A 301 -24.62 11.73 13.34
C ARG A 301 -24.62 11.46 11.85
N TYR A 302 -24.21 12.45 11.06
CA TYR A 302 -24.00 12.35 9.62
C TYR A 302 -22.51 12.38 9.32
N TYR A 303 -22.08 11.62 8.30
CA TYR A 303 -20.70 11.49 7.86
C TYR A 303 -20.63 11.83 6.37
N LEU A 304 -19.85 12.83 6.00
CA LEU A 304 -19.81 13.32 4.64
C LEU A 304 -18.37 13.56 4.18
N ASN A 305 -18.09 13.26 2.93
CA ASN A 305 -16.85 13.57 2.23
C ASN A 305 -15.56 13.00 2.89
N GLY A 306 -15.67 12.02 3.79
CA GLY A 306 -14.52 11.42 4.49
C GLY A 306 -13.79 12.35 5.48
N ASN A 307 -14.28 13.61 5.66
CA ASN A 307 -13.65 14.58 6.56
C ASN A 307 -14.64 15.49 7.29
N TYR A 308 -15.92 15.16 7.30
CA TYR A 308 -16.92 15.98 7.99
C TYR A 308 -17.92 15.14 8.73
N GLU A 309 -18.21 15.52 9.96
CA GLU A 309 -19.25 14.96 10.81
C GLU A 309 -20.18 16.06 11.31
N LEU A 310 -21.48 15.76 11.31
CA LEU A 310 -22.52 16.63 11.84
C LEU A 310 -23.33 15.85 12.89
N ASP A 311 -23.28 16.29 14.14
CA ASP A 311 -24.08 15.77 15.23
C ASP A 311 -25.30 16.64 15.47
N VAL A 312 -26.45 16.00 15.63
CA VAL A 312 -27.69 16.60 16.04
C VAL A 312 -28.15 15.88 17.31
N ASP A 313 -28.16 16.58 18.43
CA ASP A 313 -28.66 16.14 19.74
C ASP A 313 -29.73 17.09 20.19
N GLY A 314 -30.98 16.71 20.00
CA GLY A 314 -32.14 17.59 20.23
C GLY A 314 -32.03 18.88 19.40
N THR A 315 -31.77 20.03 20.05
CA THR A 315 -31.61 21.35 19.42
C THR A 315 -30.12 21.73 19.24
N GLU A 316 -29.20 20.95 19.78
CA GLU A 316 -27.79 21.22 19.68
C GLU A 316 -27.19 20.66 18.40
N ILE A 317 -26.36 21.47 17.74
CA ILE A 317 -25.70 21.13 16.49
C ILE A 317 -24.19 21.25 16.69
N THR A 318 -23.47 20.17 16.42
CA THR A 318 -22.01 20.17 16.41
C THR A 318 -21.50 19.69 15.05
N GLU A 319 -20.80 20.56 14.36
CA GLU A 319 -20.09 20.26 13.10
C GLU A 319 -18.61 20.04 13.40
N ARG A 320 -18.02 18.98 12.82
CA ARG A 320 -16.57 18.70 12.88
C ARG A 320 -16.05 18.59 11.46
N LEU A 321 -15.17 19.50 11.07
CA LEU A 321 -14.48 19.47 9.79
C LEU A 321 -13.00 19.14 10.03
N TYR A 322 -12.56 17.97 9.58
CA TYR A 322 -11.17 17.57 9.63
C TYR A 322 -10.38 18.28 8.54
N LEU A 323 -9.30 18.95 8.92
CA LEU A 323 -8.55 19.90 8.12
C LEU A 323 -7.16 19.33 7.75
N GLY A 324 -6.75 19.52 6.49
CA GLY A 324 -5.48 19.03 5.98
C GLY A 324 -5.44 17.53 5.77
N GLY A 325 -6.60 16.86 5.80
CA GLY A 325 -6.74 15.41 5.62
C GLY A 325 -8.16 14.92 5.92
N GLY A 326 -8.30 13.61 6.12
CA GLY A 326 -9.56 12.95 6.47
C GLY A 326 -9.64 12.55 7.94
N TYR A 327 -10.59 11.68 8.26
CA TYR A 327 -10.83 11.20 9.64
C TYR A 327 -9.58 10.55 10.28
N TYR A 328 -8.71 9.93 9.48
CA TYR A 328 -7.62 9.08 9.96
C TYR A 328 -6.26 9.77 10.01
N ASP A 329 -6.07 10.84 9.24
CA ASP A 329 -4.77 11.48 9.05
C ASP A 329 -4.76 13.00 9.29
N ALA A 330 -5.93 13.67 9.31
CA ALA A 330 -6.00 15.11 9.50
C ALA A 330 -5.21 15.59 10.73
N PRO A 331 -4.32 16.60 10.56
CA PRO A 331 -3.55 17.15 11.65
C PRO A 331 -4.35 18.10 12.55
N ALA A 332 -5.52 18.57 12.08
CA ALA A 332 -6.38 19.49 12.82
C ALA A 332 -7.86 19.22 12.52
N VAL A 333 -8.73 19.77 13.36
CA VAL A 333 -10.18 19.75 13.21
C VAL A 333 -10.76 21.11 13.58
N LEU A 334 -11.68 21.61 12.75
CA LEU A 334 -12.57 22.73 13.10
C LEU A 334 -13.82 22.13 13.74
N VAL A 335 -14.10 22.52 14.98
CA VAL A 335 -15.33 22.17 15.69
C VAL A 335 -16.20 23.42 15.77
N LYS A 336 -17.41 23.33 15.22
CA LYS A 336 -18.41 24.40 15.32
C LYS A 336 -19.59 23.86 16.12
N HIS A 337 -19.76 24.41 17.32
CA HIS A 337 -20.83 24.04 18.24
C HIS A 337 -21.78 25.22 18.40
N ASN A 338 -23.05 25.03 18.05
CA ASN A 338 -24.10 26.07 18.10
C ASN A 338 -23.64 27.39 17.47
N GLY A 339 -22.95 27.32 16.32
CA GLY A 339 -22.49 28.46 15.56
C GLY A 339 -21.14 29.06 15.98
N GLN A 340 -20.56 28.62 17.10
CA GLN A 340 -19.22 29.05 17.52
C GLN A 340 -18.16 28.06 17.05
N SER A 341 -17.13 28.55 16.35
CA SER A 341 -16.06 27.75 15.76
C SER A 341 -14.77 27.82 16.56
N SER A 342 -14.09 26.68 16.71
CA SER A 342 -12.77 26.57 17.31
C SER A 342 -11.93 25.55 16.55
N VAL A 343 -10.63 25.82 16.38
CA VAL A 343 -9.69 24.89 15.75
C VAL A 343 -8.93 24.16 16.83
N TYR A 344 -8.81 22.85 16.67
CA TYR A 344 -8.00 21.98 17.52
C TYR A 344 -7.02 21.18 16.68
N TYR A 345 -5.87 20.82 17.26
CA TYR A 345 -4.86 20.00 16.62
C TYR A 345 -4.85 18.61 17.21
N ILE A 346 -4.69 17.60 16.35
CA ILE A 346 -4.82 16.18 16.71
C ILE A 346 -3.42 15.55 16.71
N HIS A 347 -2.96 15.07 17.86
CA HIS A 347 -1.72 14.32 17.99
C HIS A 347 -2.00 12.82 17.96
N ARG A 348 -1.29 12.12 17.09
CA ARG A 348 -1.50 10.68 16.85
C ARG A 348 -0.23 9.89 17.09
N ASP A 349 -0.39 8.61 17.50
CA ASP A 349 0.69 7.64 17.46
C ASP A 349 1.01 7.21 16.01
N TYR A 350 1.95 6.26 15.85
CA TYR A 350 2.33 5.75 14.53
C TYR A 350 1.25 4.87 13.88
N LEU A 351 0.28 4.37 14.64
CA LEU A 351 -0.89 3.62 14.15
C LEU A 351 -2.06 4.54 13.75
N GLY A 352 -1.95 5.85 14.01
CA GLY A 352 -3.02 6.80 13.75
C GLY A 352 -4.00 7.00 14.92
N SER A 353 -3.78 6.37 16.08
CA SER A 353 -4.63 6.57 17.26
C SER A 353 -4.59 8.00 17.74
N VAL A 354 -5.74 8.59 18.06
CA VAL A 354 -5.86 9.96 18.60
C VAL A 354 -5.45 9.93 20.07
N LEU A 355 -4.21 10.39 20.38
CA LEU A 355 -3.70 10.37 21.76
C LEU A 355 -3.87 11.70 22.46
N GLN A 356 -3.76 12.84 21.76
CA GLN A 356 -4.00 14.14 22.36
C GLN A 356 -4.75 15.05 21.38
N ILE A 357 -5.63 15.86 21.94
CA ILE A 357 -6.25 17.02 21.27
C ILE A 357 -5.79 18.27 21.99
N VAL A 358 -5.31 19.27 21.27
CA VAL A 358 -4.81 20.52 21.82
C VAL A 358 -5.48 21.71 21.16
N ASP A 359 -5.62 22.82 21.89
CA ASP A 359 -6.12 24.07 21.37
C ASP A 359 -5.06 24.85 20.56
N THR A 360 -5.43 26.00 20.05
CA THR A 360 -4.54 26.88 19.26
C THR A 360 -3.37 27.46 20.05
N GLN A 361 -3.43 27.44 21.39
CA GLN A 361 -2.35 27.83 22.29
C GLN A 361 -1.41 26.66 22.63
N GLY A 362 -1.73 25.44 22.17
CA GLY A 362 -0.98 24.23 22.49
C GLY A 362 -1.30 23.64 23.88
N LYS A 363 -2.41 24.08 24.49
CA LYS A 363 -2.90 23.47 25.74
C LYS A 363 -3.61 22.17 25.40
N VAL A 364 -3.27 21.09 26.11
CA VAL A 364 -3.95 19.80 26.00
C VAL A 364 -5.37 19.92 26.56
N VAL A 365 -6.38 19.64 25.72
CA VAL A 365 -7.79 19.64 26.10
C VAL A 365 -8.34 18.23 26.29
N GLU A 366 -7.73 17.25 25.62
CA GLU A 366 -8.03 15.82 25.78
C GLU A 366 -6.75 15.02 25.64
N GLU A 367 -6.59 14.00 26.48
CA GLU A 367 -5.52 13.01 26.40
C GLU A 367 -6.06 11.61 26.55
N ASN A 368 -5.63 10.71 25.66
CA ASN A 368 -6.09 9.34 25.57
C ASN A 368 -4.94 8.36 25.59
N SER A 369 -5.20 7.16 26.08
CA SER A 369 -4.33 6.02 25.99
C SER A 369 -5.13 4.77 25.65
N PHE A 370 -4.50 3.86 24.89
CA PHE A 370 -5.07 2.59 24.46
C PHE A 370 -4.10 1.46 24.78
N ASP A 371 -4.63 0.28 25.13
CA ASP A 371 -3.82 -0.93 25.14
C ASP A 371 -3.54 -1.39 23.70
N ALA A 372 -2.79 -2.47 23.54
CA ALA A 372 -2.42 -3.02 22.22
C ALA A 372 -3.62 -3.44 21.36
N TRP A 373 -4.80 -3.66 21.95
CA TRP A 373 -6.02 -4.07 21.26
C TRP A 373 -7.06 -2.95 21.16
N GLY A 374 -6.75 -1.75 21.64
CA GLY A 374 -7.63 -0.59 21.53
C GLY A 374 -8.56 -0.37 22.71
N CYS A 375 -8.43 -1.12 23.81
CA CYS A 375 -9.13 -0.79 25.05
C CYS A 375 -8.65 0.55 25.59
N ARG A 376 -9.58 1.45 25.88
CA ARG A 376 -9.27 2.75 26.47
C ARG A 376 -8.77 2.59 27.90
N ARG A 377 -7.73 3.31 28.24
CA ARG A 377 -7.10 3.35 29.57
C ARG A 377 -6.73 4.76 29.97
N ASP A 378 -6.58 4.97 31.25
CA ASP A 378 -6.10 6.24 31.80
C ASP A 378 -4.66 6.51 31.32
N PRO A 379 -4.36 7.69 30.75
CA PRO A 379 -3.04 7.95 30.16
C PRO A 379 -1.88 7.96 31.16
N VAL A 380 -2.16 8.20 32.44
CA VAL A 380 -1.15 8.29 33.48
C VAL A 380 -0.98 6.96 34.22
N THR A 381 -2.08 6.36 34.67
CA THR A 381 -2.06 5.13 35.49
C THR A 381 -2.04 3.85 34.64
N GLN A 382 -2.39 3.95 33.37
CA GLN A 382 -2.56 2.83 32.43
C GLN A 382 -3.65 1.83 32.84
N VAL A 383 -4.50 2.19 33.77
CA VAL A 383 -5.65 1.37 34.18
C VAL A 383 -6.72 1.45 33.09
N VAL A 384 -7.15 0.29 32.60
CA VAL A 384 -8.21 0.20 31.59
C VAL A 384 -9.53 0.65 32.22
N TYR A 385 -10.23 1.53 31.54
CA TYR A 385 -11.56 1.98 31.95
C TYR A 385 -12.56 0.85 31.88
N THR A 386 -13.45 0.82 32.86
CA THR A 386 -14.63 -0.06 32.84
C THR A 386 -15.81 0.64 32.16
N ALA A 387 -16.85 -0.11 31.84
CA ALA A 387 -18.06 0.46 31.24
C ALA A 387 -18.61 1.63 32.09
N GLY A 388 -18.81 2.77 31.45
CA GLY A 388 -19.31 4.00 32.09
C GLY A 388 -18.29 4.82 32.89
N THR A 389 -17.02 4.40 33.00
CA THR A 389 -15.98 5.19 33.70
C THR A 389 -15.04 5.94 32.73
N ALA A 390 -15.03 5.59 31.46
CA ALA A 390 -14.22 6.27 30.45
C ALA A 390 -14.75 7.69 30.21
N PRO A 391 -13.91 8.73 30.18
CA PRO A 391 -14.30 10.07 29.77
C PRO A 391 -14.87 10.05 28.34
N GLU A 392 -15.76 10.97 28.02
CA GLU A 392 -16.25 11.11 26.65
C GLU A 392 -15.11 11.56 25.72
N LEU A 393 -15.07 11.03 24.51
CA LEU A 393 -14.12 11.45 23.48
C LEU A 393 -14.68 12.67 22.75
N MET A 394 -13.98 13.79 22.77
CA MET A 394 -14.38 15.05 22.12
C MET A 394 -14.73 14.87 20.64
N LEU A 395 -13.96 14.03 19.93
CA LEU A 395 -14.19 13.72 18.53
C LEU A 395 -14.96 12.41 18.33
N GLY A 396 -15.27 11.68 19.40
CA GLY A 396 -15.81 10.32 19.29
C GLY A 396 -14.84 9.30 18.67
N ARG A 397 -13.63 9.74 18.29
CA ARG A 397 -12.61 8.91 17.62
C ARG A 397 -11.38 8.71 18.49
N GLY A 398 -10.80 7.51 18.41
CA GLY A 398 -9.68 7.15 19.27
C GLY A 398 -8.70 6.18 18.62
N PHE A 399 -8.77 4.89 18.99
CA PHE A 399 -7.85 3.85 18.52
C PHE A 399 -7.83 3.79 16.98
N THR A 400 -6.64 3.89 16.40
CA THR A 400 -6.37 3.94 14.95
C THR A 400 -7.27 4.93 14.17
N GLY A 401 -7.73 6.02 14.85
CA GLY A 401 -8.58 7.04 14.27
C GLY A 401 -10.06 6.65 14.12
N HIS A 402 -10.45 5.45 14.55
CA HIS A 402 -11.81 4.94 14.42
C HIS A 402 -12.76 5.48 15.47
N GLU A 403 -14.05 5.44 15.16
CA GLU A 403 -15.12 5.89 16.05
C GLU A 403 -15.39 4.86 17.14
N HIS A 404 -15.40 5.33 18.39
CA HIS A 404 -15.76 4.54 19.56
C HIS A 404 -17.26 4.66 19.84
N LEU A 405 -17.95 3.54 19.82
CA LEU A 405 -19.36 3.41 20.23
C LEU A 405 -19.41 3.01 21.70
N ALA A 406 -19.15 3.99 22.59
CA ALA A 406 -18.91 3.75 24.01
C ALA A 406 -20.06 3.02 24.73
N MET A 407 -21.33 3.30 24.33
CA MET A 407 -22.53 2.66 24.86
C MET A 407 -22.59 1.15 24.60
N PHE A 408 -21.94 0.70 23.51
CA PHE A 408 -21.86 -0.71 23.14
C PHE A 408 -20.53 -1.34 23.54
N GLY A 409 -19.52 -0.54 23.88
CA GLY A 409 -18.14 -0.99 24.12
C GLY A 409 -17.41 -1.42 22.85
N LEU A 410 -17.81 -0.92 21.69
CA LEU A 410 -17.32 -1.30 20.37
C LEU A 410 -16.58 -0.15 19.69
N ILE A 411 -15.76 -0.51 18.70
CA ILE A 411 -15.15 0.42 17.76
C ILE A 411 -15.73 0.15 16.39
N ASN A 412 -16.26 1.18 15.73
CA ASN A 412 -16.76 1.07 14.37
C ASN A 412 -15.64 1.38 13.39
N MET A 413 -15.18 0.36 12.68
CA MET A 413 -14.16 0.47 11.64
C MET A 413 -14.76 0.58 10.23
N ASN A 414 -15.94 1.21 10.12
CA ASN A 414 -16.76 1.41 8.92
C ASN A 414 -17.38 0.09 8.39
N ALA A 415 -16.60 -0.80 7.80
CA ALA A 415 -17.12 -2.05 7.26
C ALA A 415 -17.54 -3.04 8.36
N ARG A 416 -16.80 -3.10 9.44
CA ARG A 416 -17.00 -4.07 10.52
C ARG A 416 -16.97 -3.40 11.89
N LEU A 417 -17.68 -4.01 12.83
CA LEU A 417 -17.59 -3.66 14.24
C LEU A 417 -16.48 -4.48 14.91
N TYR A 418 -15.62 -3.80 15.63
CA TYR A 418 -14.49 -4.38 16.35
C TYR A 418 -14.74 -4.31 17.86
N ASP A 419 -14.51 -5.41 18.55
CA ASP A 419 -14.53 -5.49 20.00
C ASP A 419 -13.09 -5.45 20.55
N PRO A 420 -12.65 -4.36 21.16
CA PRO A 420 -11.28 -4.21 21.66
C PRO A 420 -10.98 -5.12 22.85
N VAL A 421 -11.99 -5.51 23.64
CA VAL A 421 -11.83 -6.44 24.77
C VAL A 421 -11.52 -7.83 24.26
N LEU A 422 -12.30 -8.30 23.27
CA LEU A 422 -12.07 -9.60 22.62
C LEU A 422 -10.83 -9.57 21.70
N GLY A 423 -10.47 -8.40 21.17
CA GLY A 423 -9.44 -8.26 20.12
C GLY A 423 -9.90 -8.84 18.78
N ARG A 424 -11.22 -8.77 18.47
CA ARG A 424 -11.83 -9.45 17.33
C ARG A 424 -12.86 -8.59 16.63
N PHE A 425 -12.99 -8.77 15.31
CA PHE A 425 -14.17 -8.34 14.60
C PHE A 425 -15.39 -9.20 14.95
N LEU A 426 -16.58 -8.61 14.89
CA LEU A 426 -17.84 -9.30 15.19
C LEU A 426 -18.52 -9.90 13.95
N SER A 427 -18.03 -9.55 12.76
CA SER A 427 -18.42 -10.15 11.48
C SER A 427 -17.18 -10.62 10.70
N PRO A 428 -17.32 -11.61 9.79
CA PRO A 428 -16.20 -12.06 8.98
C PRO A 428 -15.81 -10.98 7.97
N ASP A 429 -14.53 -10.92 7.62
CA ASP A 429 -14.06 -10.15 6.46
C ASP A 429 -14.74 -10.69 5.20
N PRO A 430 -15.31 -9.88 4.32
CA PRO A 430 -15.89 -10.34 3.06
C PRO A 430 -14.83 -10.99 2.15
N TYR A 431 -13.56 -10.64 2.33
CA TYR A 431 -12.45 -11.13 1.51
C TYR A 431 -11.46 -11.96 2.32
N VAL A 432 -10.86 -12.96 1.68
CA VAL A 432 -9.64 -13.62 2.16
C VAL A 432 -8.46 -12.88 1.52
N GLN A 433 -7.85 -11.98 2.27
CA GLN A 433 -6.88 -11.02 1.75
C GLN A 433 -5.56 -11.64 1.26
N ALA A 434 -5.15 -12.77 1.81
CA ALA A 434 -3.91 -13.47 1.46
C ALA A 434 -4.15 -14.97 1.35
N LEU A 435 -4.56 -15.46 0.19
CA LEU A 435 -4.93 -16.86 -0.07
C LEU A 435 -3.83 -17.88 0.25
N GLY A 436 -2.57 -17.47 0.21
CA GLY A 436 -1.42 -18.31 0.55
C GLY A 436 -1.02 -18.31 2.02
N PHE A 437 -1.68 -17.53 2.85
CA PHE A 437 -1.32 -17.35 4.25
C PHE A 437 -2.43 -17.88 5.17
N THR A 438 -2.13 -18.95 5.90
CA THR A 438 -3.16 -19.69 6.66
C THR A 438 -3.89 -18.84 7.70
N GLN A 439 -3.24 -17.84 8.29
CA GLN A 439 -3.86 -16.93 9.25
C GLN A 439 -4.89 -15.98 8.63
N ALA A 440 -4.80 -15.68 7.33
CA ALA A 440 -5.78 -14.86 6.62
C ALA A 440 -7.16 -15.54 6.47
N PHE A 441 -7.24 -16.87 6.67
CA PHE A 441 -8.52 -17.59 6.70
C PHE A 441 -9.32 -17.31 7.98
N ASN A 442 -8.67 -16.80 9.02
CA ASN A 442 -9.38 -16.31 10.21
C ASN A 442 -9.90 -14.90 9.97
N ARG A 443 -10.99 -14.78 9.23
CA ARG A 443 -11.62 -13.52 8.80
C ARG A 443 -12.20 -12.66 9.94
N PHE A 444 -12.14 -13.14 11.18
CA PHE A 444 -12.54 -12.40 12.39
C PHE A 444 -11.34 -11.79 13.13
N SER A 445 -10.11 -12.15 12.75
CA SER A 445 -8.91 -11.62 13.42
C SER A 445 -8.68 -10.14 13.03
N TYR A 446 -8.37 -9.30 14.00
CA TYR A 446 -7.90 -7.96 13.75
C TYR A 446 -6.41 -8.03 13.40
N CYS A 447 -6.06 -7.48 12.23
CA CYS A 447 -4.66 -7.35 11.78
C CYS A 447 -3.86 -8.65 11.93
N MET A 448 -4.46 -9.82 11.65
CA MET A 448 -3.85 -11.16 11.81
C MET A 448 -3.27 -11.41 13.22
N ASN A 449 -3.89 -10.86 14.26
CA ASN A 449 -3.41 -10.89 15.65
C ASN A 449 -2.08 -10.16 15.89
N SER A 450 -1.71 -9.21 15.03
CA SER A 450 -0.55 -8.33 15.18
C SER A 450 -0.95 -6.84 15.13
N PRO A 451 -1.73 -6.36 16.10
CA PRO A 451 -2.37 -5.03 16.09
C PRO A 451 -1.38 -3.85 16.21
N LEU A 452 -0.13 -4.14 16.57
CA LEU A 452 0.93 -3.13 16.71
C LEU A 452 1.81 -3.01 15.44
N CYS A 453 1.60 -3.90 14.45
CA CYS A 453 2.33 -3.86 13.18
C CYS A 453 1.44 -3.41 12.03
N TYR A 454 0.14 -3.66 12.12
CA TYR A 454 -0.83 -3.45 11.08
C TYR A 454 -1.98 -2.58 11.56
N VAL A 455 -2.61 -1.90 10.63
CA VAL A 455 -3.87 -1.16 10.84
C VAL A 455 -4.88 -1.57 9.77
N ASP A 456 -6.16 -1.46 10.10
CA ASP A 456 -7.26 -1.66 9.18
C ASP A 456 -8.11 -0.38 9.20
N GLU A 457 -7.92 0.51 8.20
CA GLU A 457 -8.55 1.83 8.18
C GLU A 457 -10.02 1.81 7.78
N ASN A 458 -10.43 0.82 7.01
CA ASN A 458 -11.80 0.73 6.50
C ASN A 458 -12.60 -0.46 7.02
N GLY A 459 -11.99 -1.32 7.83
CA GLY A 459 -12.60 -2.53 8.34
C GLY A 459 -12.72 -3.67 7.32
N GLU A 460 -12.02 -3.61 6.19
CA GLU A 460 -11.98 -4.65 5.16
C GLU A 460 -10.56 -5.01 4.73
N PHE A 461 -9.60 -4.13 4.96
CA PHE A 461 -8.26 -4.31 4.43
C PHE A 461 -7.22 -3.80 5.43
N TRP A 462 -6.39 -4.71 5.90
CA TRP A 462 -5.26 -4.36 6.77
C TRP A 462 -3.98 -4.19 5.96
N TRP A 463 -3.12 -3.25 6.36
CA TRP A 463 -1.81 -3.02 5.77
C TRP A 463 -0.73 -2.78 6.83
N ILE A 464 0.51 -2.96 6.42
CA ILE A 464 1.65 -2.66 7.29
C ILE A 464 1.74 -1.15 7.43
N ALA A 465 1.45 -0.62 8.61
CA ALA A 465 1.42 0.81 8.89
C ALA A 465 2.71 1.55 8.45
N ALA A 466 3.88 0.90 8.59
CA ALA A 466 5.15 1.47 8.16
C ALA A 466 5.45 1.28 6.67
N ALA A 467 5.14 0.10 6.08
CA ALA A 467 5.43 -0.21 4.67
C ALA A 467 4.50 0.51 3.69
N ALA A 468 3.25 0.73 4.06
CA ALA A 468 2.29 1.50 3.26
C ALA A 468 2.80 2.92 3.01
N PHE A 469 3.32 3.58 4.05
CA PHE A 469 3.85 4.94 3.92
C PHE A 469 5.03 5.01 2.94
N ILE A 470 5.96 4.06 3.02
CA ILE A 470 7.13 4.00 2.12
C ILE A 470 6.67 3.79 0.67
N GLY A 471 5.78 2.82 0.42
CA GLY A 471 5.24 2.54 -0.91
C GLY A 471 4.51 3.75 -1.50
N GLY A 472 3.73 4.46 -0.68
CA GLY A 472 3.02 5.67 -1.05
C GLY A 472 3.98 6.79 -1.46
N ALA A 473 4.97 7.10 -0.63
CA ALA A 473 5.93 8.16 -0.88
C ALA A 473 6.76 7.90 -2.15
N ILE A 474 7.23 6.67 -2.36
CA ILE A 474 7.97 6.28 -3.57
C ILE A 474 7.08 6.45 -4.82
N ASN A 475 5.82 6.02 -4.76
CA ASN A 475 4.93 6.11 -5.92
C ASN A 475 4.58 7.56 -6.28
N VAL A 476 4.39 8.43 -5.30
CA VAL A 476 4.25 9.87 -5.53
C VAL A 476 5.51 10.43 -6.20
N ALA A 477 6.69 10.12 -5.68
CA ALA A 477 7.95 10.60 -6.23
C ALA A 477 8.19 10.12 -7.67
N THR A 478 7.89 8.86 -7.98
CA THR A 478 8.08 8.30 -9.33
C THR A 478 7.06 8.80 -10.35
N ASN A 479 5.87 9.20 -9.91
CA ASN A 479 4.80 9.70 -10.78
C ASN A 479 4.61 11.22 -10.68
N TRP A 480 5.58 11.92 -10.14
CA TRP A 480 5.48 13.35 -9.87
C TRP A 480 5.02 14.17 -11.09
N ASN A 481 5.55 13.86 -12.27
CA ASN A 481 5.19 14.54 -13.51
C ASN A 481 3.74 14.25 -14.00
N ASN A 482 3.08 13.27 -13.40
CA ASN A 482 1.70 12.87 -13.71
C ASN A 482 0.70 13.33 -12.64
N ILE A 483 1.17 14.06 -11.64
CA ILE A 483 0.34 14.56 -10.53
C ILE A 483 0.01 16.02 -10.80
N ASP A 484 -1.20 16.26 -11.31
CA ASP A 484 -1.69 17.59 -11.65
C ASP A 484 -2.39 18.29 -10.49
N ASN A 485 -2.71 17.54 -9.42
CA ASN A 485 -3.42 18.08 -8.25
C ASN A 485 -3.19 17.23 -6.99
N PHE A 486 -3.52 17.82 -5.82
CA PHE A 486 -3.36 17.17 -4.51
C PHE A 486 -4.03 15.79 -4.43
N TRP A 487 -5.26 15.66 -4.96
CA TRP A 487 -6.00 14.40 -4.89
C TRP A 487 -5.41 13.32 -5.80
N GLN A 488 -4.82 13.69 -6.91
CA GLN A 488 -4.00 12.75 -7.68
C GLN A 488 -2.75 12.35 -6.88
N GLY A 489 -2.10 13.28 -6.20
CA GLY A 489 -1.00 12.97 -5.29
C GLY A 489 -1.43 12.00 -4.18
N VAL A 490 -2.54 12.26 -3.52
CA VAL A 490 -3.17 11.35 -2.54
C VAL A 490 -3.53 10.02 -3.18
N GLY A 491 -4.07 10.03 -4.40
CA GLY A 491 -4.37 8.81 -5.15
C GLY A 491 -3.12 8.01 -5.51
N TYR A 492 -2.07 8.66 -6.02
CA TYR A 492 -0.79 7.99 -6.27
C TYR A 492 -0.15 7.50 -4.98
N PHE A 493 -0.23 8.27 -3.89
CA PHE A 493 0.20 7.82 -2.58
C PHE A 493 -0.58 6.57 -2.13
N GLY A 494 -1.91 6.59 -2.24
CA GLY A 494 -2.77 5.46 -1.91
C GLY A 494 -2.45 4.21 -2.74
N VAL A 495 -2.26 4.37 -4.06
CA VAL A 495 -1.86 3.27 -4.95
C VAL A 495 -0.49 2.71 -4.54
N GLY A 496 0.48 3.57 -4.25
CA GLY A 496 1.82 3.16 -3.82
C GLY A 496 1.82 2.53 -2.43
N ALA A 497 1.06 3.09 -1.49
CA ALA A 497 0.87 2.55 -0.16
C ALA A 497 0.25 1.14 -0.20
N THR A 498 -0.81 0.98 -1.00
CA THR A 498 -1.47 -0.32 -1.21
C THR A 498 -0.52 -1.32 -1.89
N ALA A 499 0.19 -0.90 -2.92
CA ALA A 499 1.16 -1.75 -3.61
C ALA A 499 2.32 -2.17 -2.69
N GLY A 500 2.84 -1.26 -1.87
CA GLY A 500 3.90 -1.54 -0.90
C GLY A 500 3.44 -2.53 0.18
N ALA A 501 2.27 -2.30 0.75
CA ALA A 501 1.68 -3.17 1.76
C ALA A 501 1.39 -4.58 1.20
N ILE A 502 0.66 -4.67 0.08
CA ILE A 502 0.29 -5.96 -0.53
C ILE A 502 1.54 -6.70 -1.05
N GLY A 503 2.50 -5.98 -1.64
CA GLY A 503 3.75 -6.57 -2.11
C GLY A 503 4.56 -7.23 -0.99
N ALA A 504 4.65 -6.57 0.17
CA ALA A 504 5.31 -7.11 1.35
C ALA A 504 4.60 -8.36 1.88
N LEU A 505 3.27 -8.33 1.89
CA LEU A 505 2.44 -9.45 2.38
C LEU A 505 2.51 -10.67 1.48
N THR A 506 2.31 -10.47 0.17
CA THR A 506 2.31 -11.57 -0.80
C THR A 506 3.69 -12.21 -0.94
N GLY A 507 4.76 -11.40 -0.82
CA GLY A 507 6.13 -11.90 -0.75
C GLY A 507 6.38 -12.74 0.50
N GLY A 508 5.91 -12.32 1.67
CA GLY A 508 5.97 -13.08 2.91
C GLY A 508 5.17 -14.38 2.86
N ALA A 509 3.95 -14.34 2.31
CA ALA A 509 3.13 -15.53 2.12
C ALA A 509 3.78 -16.55 1.17
N ALA A 510 4.41 -16.10 0.09
CA ALA A 510 5.13 -16.96 -0.84
C ALA A 510 6.31 -17.69 -0.16
N LEU A 511 7.04 -17.01 0.75
CA LEU A 511 8.07 -17.66 1.58
C LEU A 511 7.51 -18.77 2.46
N ALA A 512 6.35 -18.55 3.09
CA ALA A 512 5.69 -19.56 3.91
C ALA A 512 5.25 -20.77 3.09
N MET A 513 4.72 -20.58 1.87
CA MET A 513 4.30 -21.66 0.97
C MET A 513 5.44 -22.55 0.49
N THR A 514 6.67 -22.06 0.45
CA THR A 514 7.85 -22.84 0.06
C THR A 514 8.38 -23.73 1.18
N GLY A 515 7.66 -23.87 2.29
CA GLY A 515 8.07 -24.69 3.43
C GLY A 515 9.30 -24.14 4.15
N GLY A 516 9.47 -22.81 4.13
CA GLY A 516 10.58 -22.13 4.77
C GLY A 516 11.88 -22.25 3.99
N LEU A 517 11.82 -22.39 2.66
CA LEU A 517 13.00 -22.19 1.82
C LEU A 517 13.49 -20.77 2.02
N GLY A 518 14.65 -20.63 2.66
CA GLY A 518 15.36 -19.37 2.80
C GLY A 518 16.32 -19.13 1.64
N GLY A 519 17.29 -18.29 1.85
CA GLY A 519 18.35 -18.03 0.89
C GLY A 519 17.88 -17.37 -0.40
N ALA A 520 18.68 -17.45 -1.43
CA ALA A 520 18.41 -16.83 -2.71
C ALA A 520 17.13 -17.37 -3.38
N VAL A 521 16.84 -18.65 -3.22
CA VAL A 521 15.64 -19.30 -3.83
C VAL A 521 14.37 -18.82 -3.13
N GLY A 522 14.34 -18.85 -1.79
CA GLY A 522 13.19 -18.35 -1.04
C GLY A 522 12.95 -16.86 -1.26
N GLY A 523 14.02 -16.06 -1.21
CA GLY A 523 13.95 -14.63 -1.50
C GLY A 523 13.49 -14.31 -2.92
N ALA A 524 13.93 -15.07 -3.93
CA ALA A 524 13.48 -14.90 -5.31
C ALA A 524 11.99 -15.22 -5.48
N ILE A 525 11.48 -16.27 -4.83
CA ILE A 525 10.06 -16.63 -4.88
C ILE A 525 9.21 -15.57 -4.19
N ALA A 526 9.63 -15.13 -2.99
CA ALA A 526 8.95 -14.06 -2.27
C ALA A 526 8.92 -12.75 -3.06
N GLY A 527 10.07 -12.37 -3.62
CA GLY A 527 10.18 -11.18 -4.43
C GLY A 527 9.38 -11.29 -5.74
N PHE A 528 9.34 -12.46 -6.37
CA PHE A 528 8.51 -12.68 -7.57
C PHE A 528 7.04 -12.44 -7.26
N VAL A 529 6.49 -13.08 -6.24
CA VAL A 529 5.07 -12.97 -5.90
C VAL A 529 4.73 -11.58 -5.37
N GLY A 530 5.54 -11.03 -4.48
CA GLY A 530 5.34 -9.66 -3.96
C GLY A 530 5.47 -8.60 -5.05
N GLY A 531 6.47 -8.74 -5.91
CA GLY A 531 6.69 -7.85 -7.04
C GLY A 531 5.57 -7.92 -8.09
N THR A 532 5.06 -9.12 -8.39
CA THR A 532 3.91 -9.28 -9.30
C THR A 532 2.70 -8.49 -8.81
N THR A 533 2.36 -8.65 -7.54
CA THR A 533 1.16 -8.04 -6.95
C THR A 533 1.31 -6.52 -6.85
N SER A 534 2.43 -6.04 -6.31
CA SER A 534 2.68 -4.59 -6.22
C SER A 534 2.80 -3.94 -7.59
N GLY A 535 3.45 -4.61 -8.55
CA GLY A 535 3.58 -4.11 -9.92
C GLY A 535 2.23 -4.00 -10.65
N PHE A 536 1.31 -4.97 -10.43
CA PHE A 536 -0.05 -4.90 -10.97
C PHE A 536 -0.81 -3.70 -10.42
N ILE A 537 -0.75 -3.49 -9.10
CA ILE A 537 -1.42 -2.37 -8.43
C ILE A 537 -0.84 -1.03 -8.90
N LEU A 538 0.49 -0.91 -8.97
CA LEU A 538 1.15 0.31 -9.43
C LEU A 538 0.81 0.62 -10.89
N GLY A 539 0.95 -0.36 -11.80
CA GLY A 539 0.67 -0.17 -13.22
C GLY A 539 -0.79 0.19 -13.48
N GLY A 540 -1.72 -0.58 -12.92
CA GLY A 540 -3.16 -0.34 -13.09
C GLY A 540 -3.65 0.89 -12.35
N GLY A 541 -3.28 1.05 -11.08
CA GLY A 541 -3.70 2.17 -10.25
C GLY A 541 -3.19 3.51 -10.77
N ASN A 542 -1.91 3.59 -11.14
CA ASN A 542 -1.34 4.83 -11.70
C ASN A 542 -1.97 5.21 -13.04
N THR A 543 -2.36 4.21 -13.86
CA THR A 543 -3.08 4.47 -15.11
C THR A 543 -4.45 5.08 -14.85
N LEU A 544 -5.19 4.57 -13.86
CA LEU A 544 -6.48 5.16 -13.45
C LEU A 544 -6.29 6.58 -12.90
N MET A 545 -5.26 6.80 -12.09
CA MET A 545 -4.95 8.12 -11.54
C MET A 545 -4.57 9.13 -12.63
N ALA A 546 -3.95 8.67 -13.71
CA ALA A 546 -3.64 9.48 -14.89
C ALA A 546 -4.84 9.67 -15.85
N GLY A 547 -6.05 9.20 -15.47
CA GLY A 547 -7.25 9.34 -16.28
C GLY A 547 -7.39 8.29 -17.40
N GLY A 548 -6.61 7.23 -17.38
CA GLY A 548 -6.72 6.11 -18.32
C GLY A 548 -7.99 5.28 -18.10
N SER A 549 -8.41 4.56 -19.14
CA SER A 549 -9.57 3.69 -19.06
C SER A 549 -9.30 2.45 -18.19
N LEU A 550 -10.36 1.75 -17.75
CA LEU A 550 -10.24 0.47 -17.05
C LEU A 550 -9.49 -0.58 -17.88
N TYR A 551 -9.63 -0.54 -19.20
CA TYR A 551 -8.91 -1.43 -20.10
C TYR A 551 -7.40 -1.12 -20.08
N ASP A 552 -7.02 0.17 -20.16
CA ASP A 552 -5.63 0.60 -20.07
C ASP A 552 -5.05 0.28 -18.70
N ALA A 553 -5.83 0.48 -17.63
CA ALA A 553 -5.44 0.12 -16.28
C ALA A 553 -5.20 -1.38 -16.13
N TRP A 554 -6.05 -2.23 -16.71
CA TRP A 554 -5.86 -3.67 -16.72
C TRP A 554 -4.60 -4.07 -17.51
N SER A 555 -4.43 -3.52 -18.72
CA SER A 555 -3.26 -3.78 -19.56
C SER A 555 -1.95 -3.34 -18.92
N ASN A 556 -1.92 -2.12 -18.34
CA ASN A 556 -0.76 -1.58 -17.65
C ASN A 556 -0.54 -2.26 -16.29
N GLY A 557 -1.61 -2.71 -15.63
CA GLY A 557 -1.52 -3.56 -14.46
C GLY A 557 -0.80 -4.89 -14.76
N LEU A 558 -1.18 -5.57 -15.85
CA LEU A 558 -0.50 -6.79 -16.28
C LEU A 558 0.97 -6.55 -16.64
N THR A 559 1.27 -5.44 -17.31
CA THR A 559 2.65 -5.03 -17.62
C THR A 559 3.44 -4.75 -16.35
N GLY A 560 2.84 -4.01 -15.42
CA GLY A 560 3.40 -3.74 -14.10
C GLY A 560 3.64 -5.01 -13.29
N ALA A 561 2.71 -5.96 -13.31
CA ALA A 561 2.86 -7.27 -12.66
C ALA A 561 4.06 -8.04 -13.23
N TYR A 562 4.21 -8.06 -14.55
CA TYR A 562 5.34 -8.74 -15.18
C TYR A 562 6.69 -8.10 -14.82
N MET A 563 6.77 -6.77 -14.88
CA MET A 563 7.98 -6.03 -14.50
C MET A 563 8.29 -6.17 -13.01
N GLY A 564 7.26 -6.07 -12.16
CA GLY A 564 7.39 -6.25 -10.73
C GLY A 564 7.83 -7.67 -10.34
N ALA A 565 7.32 -8.70 -11.02
CA ALA A 565 7.76 -10.08 -10.84
C ALA A 565 9.24 -10.26 -11.13
N ALA A 566 9.70 -9.72 -12.26
CA ALA A 566 11.09 -9.87 -12.70
C ALA A 566 12.06 -9.14 -11.73
N THR A 567 11.78 -7.90 -11.40
CA THR A 567 12.61 -7.11 -10.48
C THR A 567 12.56 -7.65 -9.06
N GLY A 568 11.37 -7.98 -8.56
CA GLY A 568 11.17 -8.56 -7.24
C GLY A 568 11.91 -9.88 -7.05
N ALA A 569 11.88 -10.78 -8.04
CA ALA A 569 12.62 -12.04 -7.98
C ALA A 569 14.14 -11.83 -7.89
N VAL A 570 14.68 -10.87 -8.65
CA VAL A 570 16.11 -10.56 -8.63
C VAL A 570 16.53 -9.99 -7.29
N PHE A 571 15.87 -8.92 -6.82
CA PHE A 571 16.23 -8.28 -5.56
C PHE A 571 15.92 -9.15 -4.34
N GLY A 572 14.81 -9.86 -4.36
CA GLY A 572 14.46 -10.82 -3.33
C GLY A 572 15.47 -11.98 -3.25
N GLY A 573 15.92 -12.50 -4.39
CA GLY A 573 16.95 -13.52 -4.45
C GLY A 573 18.30 -13.06 -3.90
N ILE A 574 18.72 -11.85 -4.26
CA ILE A 574 19.97 -11.26 -3.75
C ILE A 574 19.86 -11.03 -2.22
N GLY A 575 18.75 -10.43 -1.76
CA GLY A 575 18.52 -10.14 -0.34
C GLY A 575 18.44 -11.41 0.50
N GLY A 576 17.67 -12.40 0.04
CA GLY A 576 17.54 -13.70 0.71
C GLY A 576 18.86 -14.46 0.79
N GLY A 577 19.62 -14.46 -0.31
CA GLY A 577 20.96 -15.08 -0.35
C GLY A 577 21.93 -14.41 0.61
N PHE A 578 21.98 -13.08 0.62
CA PHE A 578 22.84 -12.32 1.52
C PHE A 578 22.48 -12.51 3.00
N THR A 579 21.20 -12.55 3.33
CA THR A 579 20.73 -12.79 4.69
C THR A 579 21.16 -14.19 5.19
N SER A 580 21.03 -15.20 4.34
CA SER A 580 21.47 -16.56 4.68
C SER A 580 22.99 -16.68 4.79
N TYR A 581 23.73 -15.95 3.95
CA TYR A 581 25.19 -15.84 4.08
C TYR A 581 25.60 -15.28 5.44
N LEU A 582 24.97 -14.18 5.89
CA LEU A 582 25.25 -13.58 7.20
C LEU A 582 24.93 -14.49 8.37
N LYS A 583 23.95 -15.37 8.22
CA LYS A 583 23.56 -16.36 9.26
C LYS A 583 24.41 -17.64 9.22
N GLY A 584 25.31 -17.80 8.27
CA GLY A 584 26.07 -19.03 8.06
C GLY A 584 25.24 -20.18 7.51
N GLU A 585 24.09 -19.87 6.91
CA GLU A 585 23.20 -20.83 6.26
C GLU A 585 23.56 -20.98 4.78
N ASN A 586 22.99 -21.99 4.15
CA ASN A 586 23.14 -22.18 2.71
C ASN A 586 22.54 -21.01 1.95
N VAL A 587 23.34 -20.30 1.19
CA VAL A 587 22.99 -19.07 0.46
C VAL A 587 21.79 -19.25 -0.47
N TRP A 588 21.59 -20.46 -1.00
CA TRP A 588 20.52 -20.75 -1.96
C TRP A 588 19.22 -21.21 -1.27
N SER A 589 19.32 -22.00 -0.22
CA SER A 589 18.17 -22.61 0.44
C SER A 589 17.83 -22.02 1.80
N GLY A 590 18.70 -21.20 2.41
CA GLY A 590 18.55 -20.64 3.75
C GLY A 590 18.49 -21.68 4.86
N ARG A 591 19.01 -22.89 4.63
CA ARG A 591 19.03 -23.97 5.62
C ARG A 591 20.39 -24.06 6.28
N ASP A 592 20.38 -24.45 7.55
CA ASP A 592 21.60 -24.72 8.29
C ASP A 592 22.47 -25.76 7.58
N ILE A 593 23.74 -25.44 7.39
CA ILE A 593 24.71 -26.30 6.71
C ILE A 593 24.87 -27.64 7.45
N ALA A 594 24.64 -27.67 8.76
CA ALA A 594 24.73 -28.86 9.60
C ALA A 594 23.52 -29.80 9.47
N ALA A 595 22.35 -29.33 8.98
CA ALA A 595 21.12 -30.10 8.90
C ALA A 595 20.90 -30.83 7.55
N GLY A 596 21.91 -30.92 6.70
CA GLY A 596 21.84 -31.45 5.35
C GLY A 596 21.63 -32.96 5.22
N ARG A 597 20.39 -33.37 5.25
CA ARG A 597 19.90 -34.59 4.56
C ARG A 597 18.45 -34.36 4.17
N ASN A 598 18.20 -33.93 2.92
CA ASN A 598 17.28 -34.58 1.99
C ASN A 598 16.98 -33.72 0.76
N ALA A 599 17.19 -34.33 -0.39
CA ALA A 599 16.52 -34.16 -1.68
C ALA A 599 16.40 -32.73 -2.26
N PHE A 600 17.42 -32.17 -2.64
CA PHE A 600 17.83 -31.38 -3.79
C PHE A 600 19.24 -30.90 -3.49
N SER A 601 20.15 -31.87 -3.45
CA SER A 601 21.57 -31.64 -3.28
C SER A 601 22.16 -31.17 -4.62
N LEU A 602 22.03 -29.87 -4.90
CA LEU A 602 23.17 -29.19 -5.49
C LEU A 602 24.16 -29.04 -4.35
N LYS A 603 25.14 -29.92 -4.31
CA LYS A 603 26.21 -29.89 -3.30
C LYS A 603 26.79 -28.50 -3.22
N ASN A 604 26.80 -27.97 -2.00
CA ASN A 604 27.48 -26.76 -1.64
C ASN A 604 28.88 -26.73 -2.22
N THR A 605 29.13 -25.78 -3.08
CA THR A 605 30.46 -25.33 -3.39
C THR A 605 30.52 -23.84 -3.06
N PRO A 606 31.31 -23.42 -2.08
CA PRO A 606 31.55 -22.00 -1.90
C PRO A 606 32.11 -21.47 -3.21
N ILE A 607 31.53 -20.39 -3.69
CA ILE A 607 32.17 -19.58 -4.73
C ILE A 607 33.46 -19.10 -4.07
N SER A 608 34.59 -19.71 -4.45
CA SER A 608 35.87 -19.24 -3.96
C SER A 608 36.07 -17.82 -4.47
N THR A 609 36.39 -16.97 -3.54
CA THR A 609 36.90 -15.65 -3.69
C THR A 609 37.64 -15.45 -5.02
N VAL A 610 36.91 -14.94 -6.02
CA VAL A 610 37.51 -14.08 -7.01
C VAL A 610 37.63 -12.75 -6.27
N GLU A 611 38.84 -12.25 -6.13
CA GLU A 611 39.12 -10.92 -5.58
C GLU A 611 38.18 -9.94 -6.24
N HIS A 612 37.42 -9.21 -5.40
CA HIS A 612 36.45 -8.24 -5.84
C HIS A 612 37.14 -7.17 -6.67
N PRO A 613 36.80 -6.97 -7.94
CA PRO A 613 36.99 -5.67 -8.53
C PRO A 613 36.03 -4.72 -7.87
N GLU A 614 36.53 -3.59 -7.47
CA GLU A 614 35.80 -2.48 -6.87
C GLU A 614 34.48 -2.18 -7.60
N THR A 615 33.45 -1.92 -6.85
CA THR A 615 32.15 -1.43 -7.19
C THR A 615 32.04 -0.81 -8.58
N LEU A 616 31.49 -1.54 -9.54
CA LEU A 616 31.04 -0.97 -10.80
C LEU A 616 29.65 -0.39 -10.54
N THR A 617 29.60 0.91 -10.42
CA THR A 617 28.37 1.69 -10.48
C THR A 617 27.82 1.59 -11.89
N PHE A 618 26.63 0.98 -12.03
CA PHE A 618 25.87 1.07 -13.26
C PHE A 618 25.39 2.50 -13.44
N SER A 619 25.82 3.18 -14.46
CA SER A 619 25.12 4.38 -14.96
C SER A 619 23.83 3.91 -15.64
N PRO A 620 22.64 4.33 -15.19
CA PRO A 620 21.39 4.05 -15.90
C PRO A 620 21.45 4.84 -17.23
N GLY A 621 21.62 4.18 -18.32
CA GLY A 621 21.60 4.81 -19.64
C GLY A 621 22.39 4.12 -20.73
N GLU A 622 23.32 3.23 -20.41
CA GLU A 622 24.21 2.64 -21.44
C GLU A 622 23.69 1.35 -22.10
N ALA A 623 22.55 0.80 -21.65
CA ALA A 623 22.04 -0.48 -22.14
C ALA A 623 20.67 -0.42 -22.85
N LEU A 624 19.99 0.69 -22.88
CA LEU A 624 18.67 0.84 -23.49
C LEU A 624 18.64 2.08 -24.39
N THR A 625 18.77 1.90 -25.67
CA THR A 625 18.42 2.96 -26.62
C THR A 625 16.97 2.76 -27.01
N VAL A 626 16.09 3.58 -26.45
CA VAL A 626 14.72 3.77 -26.94
C VAL A 626 14.82 4.80 -28.06
N LEU A 627 14.36 4.45 -29.24
CA LEU A 627 14.34 5.37 -30.39
C LEU A 627 12.97 6.04 -30.54
N PRO A 628 12.94 7.36 -30.77
CA PRO A 628 11.71 8.06 -31.07
C PRO A 628 11.19 7.72 -32.48
N ASP A 629 9.86 7.87 -32.65
CA ASP A 629 9.04 7.66 -33.86
C ASP A 629 9.78 7.71 -35.21
N ASP A 630 10.18 6.55 -35.73
CA ASP A 630 10.63 6.36 -37.11
C ASP A 630 9.44 5.77 -37.92
N PRO A 631 9.13 6.32 -39.10
CA PRO A 631 8.07 5.79 -40.00
C PRO A 631 8.22 4.31 -40.36
N LEU A 632 9.44 3.75 -40.30
CA LEU A 632 9.69 2.33 -40.49
C LEU A 632 9.24 1.48 -39.31
N LEU A 633 9.30 2.00 -38.08
CA LEU A 633 8.84 1.34 -36.86
C LEU A 633 7.31 1.19 -36.83
N ASN A 634 6.56 2.17 -37.37
CA ASN A 634 5.11 2.09 -37.50
C ASN A 634 4.64 0.94 -38.43
N ASN A 635 5.48 0.52 -39.40
CA ASN A 635 5.22 -0.67 -40.20
C ASN A 635 5.57 -1.99 -39.50
N MET A 636 6.43 -1.95 -38.47
CA MET A 636 6.82 -3.15 -37.72
C MET A 636 5.70 -3.66 -36.79
N ASN A 637 4.78 -2.80 -36.36
CA ASN A 637 3.61 -3.15 -35.57
C ASN A 637 2.42 -3.71 -36.37
N ASN A 638 2.61 -3.97 -37.68
CA ASN A 638 1.57 -4.56 -38.50
C ASN A 638 1.25 -5.99 -38.00
N THR A 639 0.02 -6.17 -37.51
CA THR A 639 -0.48 -7.43 -36.95
C THR A 639 -0.51 -8.60 -37.96
N LYS A 640 -0.33 -8.34 -39.24
CA LYS A 640 -0.28 -9.36 -40.31
C LYS A 640 1.10 -9.96 -40.54
N MET A 641 2.17 -9.43 -39.90
CA MET A 641 3.52 -10.01 -40.02
C MET A 641 3.72 -11.18 -39.07
N SER A 642 4.42 -12.22 -39.52
CA SER A 642 4.84 -13.31 -38.65
C SER A 642 5.86 -12.82 -37.60
N PRO A 643 5.93 -13.44 -36.40
CA PRO A 643 6.93 -13.09 -35.39
C PRO A 643 8.37 -13.15 -35.88
N TYR A 644 8.68 -14.07 -36.79
CA TYR A 644 10.01 -14.19 -37.43
C TYR A 644 10.34 -12.97 -38.27
N ASN A 645 9.43 -12.52 -39.12
CA ASN A 645 9.65 -11.35 -40.00
C ASN A 645 9.79 -10.06 -39.17
N LYS A 646 9.06 -9.95 -38.07
CA LYS A 646 9.23 -8.82 -37.12
C LYS A 646 10.63 -8.81 -36.49
N GLY A 647 11.12 -9.97 -36.05
CA GLY A 647 12.46 -10.12 -35.53
C GLY A 647 13.54 -9.69 -36.53
N GLU A 648 13.44 -10.18 -37.76
CA GLU A 648 14.39 -9.84 -38.85
C GLU A 648 14.42 -8.34 -39.18
N MET A 649 13.27 -7.67 -39.14
CA MET A 649 13.21 -6.22 -39.38
C MET A 649 13.92 -5.45 -38.25
N GLY A 650 13.73 -5.82 -37.00
CA GLY A 650 14.44 -5.22 -35.86
C GLY A 650 15.94 -5.39 -35.95
N VAL A 651 16.42 -6.57 -36.34
CA VAL A 651 17.85 -6.82 -36.54
C VAL A 651 18.42 -5.96 -37.68
N LYS A 652 17.70 -5.82 -38.79
CA LYS A 652 18.11 -4.96 -39.92
C LYS A 652 18.22 -3.50 -39.51
N GLU A 653 17.29 -3.03 -38.71
CA GLU A 653 17.30 -1.66 -38.21
C GLU A 653 18.47 -1.42 -37.24
N ALA A 654 18.70 -2.30 -36.27
CA ALA A 654 19.84 -2.22 -35.37
C ALA A 654 21.18 -2.23 -36.11
N MET A 655 21.30 -3.01 -37.20
CA MET A 655 22.48 -3.02 -38.05
C MET A 655 22.63 -1.72 -38.85
N ARG A 656 21.54 -1.08 -39.29
CA ARG A 656 21.55 0.22 -39.96
C ARG A 656 22.08 1.31 -39.04
N GLU A 657 21.56 1.37 -37.82
CA GLU A 657 21.99 2.32 -36.79
C GLU A 657 23.45 2.15 -36.43
N PHE A 658 23.86 0.91 -36.17
CA PHE A 658 25.25 0.60 -35.82
C PHE A 658 26.25 1.09 -36.91
N ARG A 659 25.88 0.95 -38.18
CA ARG A 659 26.66 1.50 -39.29
C ARG A 659 26.58 3.02 -39.36
N ALA A 660 25.45 3.63 -39.07
CA ALA A 660 25.31 5.09 -39.05
C ALA A 660 26.19 5.75 -37.95
N GLU A 661 26.42 5.04 -36.86
CA GLU A 661 27.34 5.42 -35.77
C GLU A 661 28.83 5.20 -36.12
N GLY A 662 29.13 4.69 -37.30
CA GLY A 662 30.47 4.41 -37.77
C GLY A 662 30.96 2.98 -37.48
N GLY A 663 30.05 2.10 -37.01
CA GLY A 663 30.39 0.72 -36.69
C GLY A 663 30.55 -0.17 -37.93
N THR A 664 31.47 -1.12 -37.86
CA THR A 664 31.70 -2.17 -38.87
C THR A 664 31.12 -3.47 -38.39
N ILE A 665 30.14 -4.04 -39.14
CA ILE A 665 29.50 -5.31 -38.80
C ILE A 665 30.34 -6.46 -39.40
N TYR A 666 30.70 -7.39 -38.54
CA TYR A 666 31.51 -8.55 -38.92
C TYR A 666 30.66 -9.76 -39.28
N SER A 667 29.61 -10.05 -38.55
CA SER A 667 28.72 -11.19 -38.84
C SER A 667 27.37 -11.10 -38.16
N ARG A 668 26.40 -11.91 -38.67
CA ARG A 668 25.10 -12.14 -38.10
C ARG A 668 25.03 -13.51 -37.43
N GLU A 669 24.07 -13.65 -36.47
CA GLU A 669 23.72 -14.91 -35.81
C GLU A 669 24.95 -15.62 -35.20
N VAL A 670 25.75 -14.87 -34.46
CA VAL A 670 27.06 -15.32 -33.93
C VAL A 670 26.87 -16.06 -32.62
N SER A 671 27.33 -17.30 -32.59
CA SER A 671 27.42 -18.08 -31.36
C SER A 671 28.71 -17.82 -30.61
N THR A 672 28.60 -17.59 -29.33
CA THR A 672 29.73 -17.40 -28.41
C THR A 672 29.74 -18.48 -27.35
N GLU A 673 30.93 -18.90 -26.95
CA GLU A 673 31.11 -19.84 -25.85
C GLU A 673 32.08 -19.21 -24.84
N MET A 674 31.71 -19.28 -23.58
CA MET A 674 32.58 -18.93 -22.47
C MET A 674 32.62 -20.08 -21.48
N SER A 675 33.77 -20.25 -20.84
CA SER A 675 33.93 -21.27 -19.82
C SER A 675 34.49 -20.63 -18.55
N TYR A 676 33.94 -20.99 -17.44
CA TYR A 676 34.44 -20.62 -16.13
C TYR A 676 34.50 -21.83 -15.22
N THR A 677 35.44 -21.79 -14.29
CA THR A 677 35.74 -22.92 -13.41
C THR A 677 35.16 -22.64 -12.04
N VAL A 678 34.35 -23.54 -11.50
CA VAL A 678 33.81 -23.48 -10.14
C VAL A 678 34.44 -24.59 -9.29
N PRO A 679 34.80 -24.34 -8.03
CA PRO A 679 35.22 -25.38 -7.11
C PRO A 679 34.13 -26.44 -6.93
N ASN A 680 34.47 -27.70 -6.85
CA ASN A 680 33.57 -28.83 -6.62
C ASN A 680 34.21 -29.78 -5.58
N GLY A 681 34.09 -29.42 -4.30
CA GLY A 681 34.86 -30.07 -3.22
C GLY A 681 36.36 -29.85 -3.39
N ASN A 682 37.15 -30.92 -3.40
CA ASN A 682 38.60 -30.87 -3.64
C ASN A 682 38.98 -30.79 -5.14
N THR A 683 38.01 -30.68 -6.04
CA THR A 683 38.20 -30.62 -7.49
C THR A 683 37.54 -29.34 -8.06
N THR A 684 37.84 -29.03 -9.29
CA THR A 684 37.19 -27.92 -10.02
C THR A 684 36.33 -28.46 -11.14
N LYS A 685 35.17 -27.81 -11.36
CA LYS A 685 34.27 -28.11 -12.48
C LYS A 685 34.23 -26.94 -13.43
N THR A 686 34.52 -27.20 -14.71
CA THR A 686 34.35 -26.21 -15.76
C THR A 686 32.91 -26.19 -16.25
N ILE A 687 32.28 -25.02 -16.23
CA ILE A 687 30.96 -24.78 -16.79
C ILE A 687 31.15 -24.02 -18.09
N THR A 688 30.59 -24.57 -19.16
CA THR A 688 30.64 -23.95 -20.49
C THR A 688 29.26 -23.42 -20.83
N ILE A 689 29.18 -22.14 -21.20
CA ILE A 689 27.93 -21.46 -21.53
C ILE A 689 27.97 -21.01 -22.98
N ARG A 690 26.88 -21.18 -23.71
CA ARG A 690 26.75 -20.75 -25.10
C ARG A 690 25.63 -19.75 -25.23
N ASN A 691 25.89 -18.64 -25.94
CA ASN A 691 24.94 -17.62 -26.34
C ASN A 691 24.98 -17.42 -27.83
N ARG A 692 23.86 -16.98 -28.40
CA ARG A 692 23.75 -16.57 -29.79
C ARG A 692 23.29 -15.12 -29.81
N PHE A 693 24.06 -14.27 -30.49
CA PHE A 693 23.79 -12.86 -30.72
C PHE A 693 23.31 -12.63 -32.15
N ASP A 694 22.46 -11.65 -32.37
CA ASP A 694 21.92 -11.36 -33.68
C ASP A 694 23.00 -10.83 -34.66
N PHE A 695 23.94 -10.03 -34.13
CA PHE A 695 25.13 -9.68 -34.88
C PHE A 695 26.30 -9.28 -33.98
N VAL A 696 27.48 -9.26 -34.59
CA VAL A 696 28.73 -8.81 -33.94
C VAL A 696 29.41 -7.77 -34.88
N GLY A 697 29.86 -6.69 -34.27
CA GLY A 697 30.52 -5.62 -34.99
C GLY A 697 31.60 -4.92 -34.14
N GLU A 698 32.32 -3.96 -34.74
CA GLU A 698 33.29 -3.11 -34.07
C GLU A 698 32.86 -1.66 -34.18
N LEU A 699 32.88 -0.93 -33.09
CA LEU A 699 32.60 0.50 -33.02
C LEU A 699 33.67 1.13 -32.09
N ASN A 700 34.34 2.17 -32.55
CA ASN A 700 35.37 2.87 -31.80
C ASN A 700 36.54 1.98 -31.29
N GLY A 701 36.81 0.84 -31.94
CA GLY A 701 37.84 -0.11 -31.54
C GLY A 701 37.37 -1.19 -30.54
N ASP A 702 36.14 -1.13 -30.09
CA ASP A 702 35.53 -2.11 -29.21
C ASP A 702 34.65 -3.11 -29.96
N LEU A 703 34.70 -4.38 -29.56
CA LEU A 703 33.88 -5.44 -30.10
C LEU A 703 32.48 -5.39 -29.46
N HIS A 704 31.45 -5.23 -30.26
CA HIS A 704 30.06 -5.18 -29.84
C HIS A 704 29.35 -6.49 -30.19
N LEU A 705 28.74 -7.13 -29.17
CA LEU A 705 27.86 -8.29 -29.29
C LEU A 705 26.44 -7.79 -29.14
N VAL A 706 25.67 -7.79 -30.21
CA VAL A 706 24.32 -7.14 -30.22
C VAL A 706 23.25 -8.18 -30.28
N GLU A 707 22.34 -8.11 -29.30
CA GLU A 707 21.09 -8.86 -29.23
C GLU A 707 19.91 -7.92 -29.45
N VAL A 708 19.02 -8.25 -30.37
CA VAL A 708 17.88 -7.42 -30.75
C VAL A 708 16.57 -8.12 -30.42
N LYS A 709 15.67 -7.41 -29.81
CA LYS A 709 14.28 -7.84 -29.58
C LYS A 709 13.31 -6.87 -30.24
N ASN A 710 12.36 -7.38 -30.98
CA ASN A 710 11.38 -6.57 -31.68
C ASN A 710 9.96 -7.03 -31.36
N GLY A 711 9.15 -6.10 -30.84
CA GLY A 711 7.78 -6.30 -30.45
C GLY A 711 7.60 -6.49 -28.93
N PRO A 712 6.41 -6.18 -28.41
CA PRO A 712 6.12 -6.10 -26.97
C PRO A 712 6.26 -7.45 -26.23
N SER A 713 6.23 -8.58 -26.95
CA SER A 713 6.37 -9.92 -26.36
C SER A 713 7.75 -10.56 -26.62
N ALA A 714 8.68 -9.86 -27.31
CA ALA A 714 10.00 -10.39 -27.61
C ALA A 714 10.91 -10.33 -26.40
N GLY A 715 11.15 -11.46 -25.75
CA GLY A 715 12.00 -11.57 -24.55
C GLY A 715 13.28 -12.38 -24.78
N PHE A 716 14.19 -12.31 -23.83
CA PHE A 716 15.37 -13.17 -23.82
C PHE A 716 15.02 -14.65 -23.67
N THR A 717 15.78 -15.51 -24.32
CA THR A 717 15.75 -16.95 -24.04
C THR A 717 16.22 -17.22 -22.61
N THR A 718 15.89 -18.41 -22.07
CA THR A 718 16.30 -18.77 -20.71
C THR A 718 17.83 -18.71 -20.54
N SER A 719 18.61 -19.10 -21.55
CA SER A 719 20.06 -19.01 -21.53
C SER A 719 20.55 -17.56 -21.58
N GLN A 720 19.96 -16.71 -22.40
CA GLN A 720 20.33 -15.30 -22.51
C GLN A 720 20.06 -14.51 -21.23
N LYS A 721 18.95 -14.80 -20.52
CA LYS A 721 18.63 -14.19 -19.22
C LYS A 721 19.69 -14.42 -18.15
N ILE A 722 20.40 -15.52 -18.21
CA ILE A 722 21.45 -15.87 -17.25
C ILE A 722 22.81 -15.36 -17.74
N ASN A 723 23.10 -15.57 -19.01
CA ASN A 723 24.44 -15.44 -19.56
C ASN A 723 24.79 -14.00 -19.92
N ILE A 724 23.85 -13.22 -20.47
CA ILE A 724 24.11 -11.82 -20.86
C ILE A 724 24.48 -10.95 -19.65
N PRO A 725 23.72 -10.95 -18.55
CA PRO A 725 24.12 -10.23 -17.34
C PRO A 725 25.48 -10.67 -16.77
N TYR A 726 25.77 -11.98 -16.85
CA TYR A 726 27.06 -12.47 -16.41
C TYR A 726 28.20 -11.95 -17.28
N MET A 727 28.05 -11.96 -18.61
CA MET A 727 29.02 -11.44 -19.58
C MET A 727 29.25 -9.95 -19.37
N MET A 728 28.18 -9.17 -19.17
CA MET A 728 28.27 -7.73 -18.92
C MET A 728 29.01 -7.40 -17.61
N LYS A 729 28.82 -8.23 -16.58
CA LYS A 729 29.40 -7.99 -15.27
C LYS A 729 30.84 -8.43 -15.11
N TYR A 730 31.18 -9.59 -15.66
CA TYR A 730 32.45 -10.26 -15.35
C TYR A 730 33.43 -10.28 -16.52
N HIS A 731 33.00 -9.86 -17.72
CA HIS A 731 33.79 -9.87 -18.96
C HIS A 731 34.67 -11.15 -19.10
N PRO A 732 34.05 -12.36 -18.97
CA PRO A 732 34.82 -13.59 -19.05
C PRO A 732 35.50 -13.72 -20.43
N ALA A 733 36.55 -14.49 -20.52
CA ALA A 733 37.17 -14.83 -21.80
C ALA A 733 36.12 -15.45 -22.73
N LEU A 734 35.98 -14.88 -23.93
CA LEU A 734 34.98 -15.24 -24.89
C LEU A 734 35.62 -15.93 -26.10
N LYS A 735 35.02 -17.07 -26.48
CA LYS A 735 35.34 -17.75 -27.72
C LYS A 735 34.17 -17.59 -28.68
N ILE A 736 34.42 -17.04 -29.85
CA ILE A 736 33.45 -16.98 -30.93
C ILE A 736 33.48 -18.33 -31.65
N ILE A 737 32.33 -19.01 -31.67
CA ILE A 737 32.08 -20.25 -32.36
C ILE A 737 31.27 -19.90 -33.60
N ASP A 738 31.76 -20.24 -34.80
CA ASP A 738 31.03 -20.05 -36.02
C ASP A 738 29.71 -20.86 -35.96
N GLY A 739 28.62 -20.15 -36.07
CA GLY A 739 27.27 -20.74 -35.98
C GLY A 739 26.56 -20.73 -37.34
N ASN A 740 26.59 -21.83 -38.02
CA ASN A 740 25.81 -22.17 -39.20
C ASN A 740 26.15 -21.53 -40.53
N SER A 741 26.79 -22.33 -41.30
CA SER A 741 27.30 -22.22 -42.62
C SER A 741 26.28 -22.06 -43.74
N SER A 742 25.37 -21.18 -43.72
CA SER A 742 24.61 -20.85 -44.91
C SER A 742 24.89 -19.41 -45.37
N GLY A 743 26.01 -19.24 -46.06
CA GLY A 743 26.20 -18.14 -47.00
C GLY A 743 26.69 -16.81 -46.42
N VAL A 744 27.23 -16.77 -45.22
CA VAL A 744 27.86 -15.56 -44.66
C VAL A 744 29.37 -15.60 -44.85
N PRO A 745 30.01 -14.55 -45.37
CA PRO A 745 31.47 -14.52 -45.52
C PRO A 745 32.15 -14.72 -44.17
N GLN A 746 33.01 -15.71 -44.08
CA GLN A 746 33.83 -16.02 -42.90
C GLN A 746 34.52 -14.76 -42.42
N PHE A 747 34.57 -14.57 -41.11
CA PHE A 747 35.37 -13.59 -40.41
C PHE A 747 36.83 -13.64 -40.88
N ARG A 748 37.26 -12.76 -41.73
CA ARG A 748 38.66 -12.73 -42.19
C ARG A 748 39.61 -12.29 -41.09
N ASN A 749 39.12 -11.65 -40.01
CA ASN A 749 39.97 -11.11 -38.91
C ASN A 749 39.61 -11.65 -37.52
N LEU A 750 38.56 -12.43 -37.38
CA LEU A 750 38.18 -13.13 -36.15
C LEU A 750 38.45 -14.62 -36.33
N THR A 751 39.74 -15.01 -36.38
CA THR A 751 40.11 -16.42 -36.30
C THR A 751 39.60 -16.99 -34.96
N ASN A 752 39.24 -18.28 -34.92
CA ASN A 752 38.81 -19.06 -33.76
C ASN A 752 39.68 -18.78 -32.53
N GLY A 753 39.57 -17.59 -31.96
CA GLY A 753 40.43 -17.04 -30.92
C GLY A 753 39.65 -16.77 -29.63
N ILE A 754 40.33 -16.89 -28.51
CA ILE A 754 39.82 -16.46 -27.21
C ILE A 754 40.04 -14.95 -27.13
N TYR A 755 38.91 -14.20 -27.07
CA TYR A 755 38.98 -12.77 -26.79
C TYR A 755 39.00 -12.57 -25.28
N THR A 756 40.11 -12.03 -24.78
CA THR A 756 40.31 -11.91 -23.33
C THR A 756 39.92 -10.56 -22.75
N LYS A 757 39.69 -9.52 -23.56
CA LYS A 757 39.36 -8.18 -23.08
C LYS A 757 38.60 -7.38 -24.15
N ASN A 758 37.78 -6.41 -23.68
CA ASN A 758 37.09 -5.35 -24.43
C ASN A 758 36.05 -5.83 -25.44
N TYR A 759 34.97 -6.40 -24.93
CA TYR A 759 33.76 -6.50 -25.69
C TYR A 759 32.62 -5.83 -24.92
N ILE A 760 31.66 -5.24 -25.65
CA ILE A 760 30.49 -4.61 -25.12
C ILE A 760 29.29 -5.47 -25.54
N VAL A 761 28.43 -5.83 -24.61
CA VAL A 761 27.17 -6.50 -24.92
C VAL A 761 26.09 -5.44 -25.02
N VAL A 762 25.54 -5.29 -26.23
CA VAL A 762 24.47 -4.33 -26.50
C VAL A 762 23.15 -5.05 -26.62
N TYR A 763 22.15 -4.56 -25.92
CA TYR A 763 20.78 -5.03 -26.04
C TYR A 763 19.92 -3.92 -26.64
N LYS A 764 19.25 -4.18 -27.75
CA LYS A 764 18.31 -3.26 -28.40
C LYS A 764 16.91 -3.85 -28.39
N HIS A 765 15.93 -3.09 -27.92
CA HIS A 765 14.54 -3.50 -27.91
C HIS A 765 13.71 -2.46 -28.68
N TYR A 766 13.04 -2.92 -29.71
CA TYR A 766 12.09 -2.12 -30.50
C TYR A 766 10.66 -2.55 -30.15
N PHE A 767 9.81 -1.58 -29.83
CA PHE A 767 8.42 -1.80 -29.39
C PHE A 767 7.42 -1.69 -30.51
#